data_30495b2775f6e962abeeb4f75acecf04
#
_entry.id   30495b2775f6e962abeeb4f75acecf04
#
_cell.length_a   1.000
_cell.length_b   1.000
_cell.length_c   1.000
_cell.angle_alpha   90.00
_cell.angle_beta   90.00
_cell.angle_gamma   90.00
#
_symmetry.space_group_name_H-M   'P 1'
#
loop_
_entity.id
_entity.type
_entity.pdbx_description
1 polymer ?
#
loop_
_entity_poly.entity_id
_entity_poly.type
_entity_poly.pdbx_seq_one_letter_code
_entity_poly.pdbx_strand_id
1 'polypeptide(L)'
;MPEGRQGVANAEQGRPGGAVGTGAAARLGTVRVVLWLVAAVLAARQIAVVLHTASGERLTDLETWVGPDGVLHVTGSLYDSTRFAGTPFGGLVLKPLTRATEQALGWGWTFGTLLLVVALGLVAARALPQPVTRRTALLAAPVAVTLLMLSLPVRNTLYLGQTSILPVLLVLAGCFAVRGERASGVCIGLAAAFQPTVLLFVPLLWFTGRRRAAASTGITFATATALAWAVMPHDSYAYWVRHLAGAGLGGRADDLANQSLHGALLRLGLQGPLEITVFFTLAAAVAVLGMRRAIRYARDGQLLLAVAITGCVVVAVSPTSWKHQLLWVLLAVVGRVGKKASSRYVWPVAVVLVMTLPAKMMVPNVGVLYPLRDNVVLLAALASALVVPFLTRASEYYRTPLPTEYAPKAQTRLSWAPLLRRAASRPNLLLELLLIRVTYAAYQRTRLEAAGSRAVAEEHAREILAVEKALFIDIEHWFNHTVVGIGWLRGFFDFYYTSFHFVVPLTVLGVLYWRRPADYRWARTAIGLTTVLALVGFFFYPLAPPRLMPGLGIIDTIYGVQDFSRPDYGKLTELTNQYAAMPSLHFGWSLWCGLTIAIVAPRVWMKVLGLLHPFLTVLAIVATGNHWILDAVGGAAVVGAGFALAYVLTGPRAEPEKDDGKTDDGAPQTAASDPRDPVRG
;
A
#
# COMPACT_ATOMS: atom_id res chain seq x y z
N MET A 1 -23.59 -69.95 -36.25
CA MET A 1 -24.86 -70.20 -35.53
C MET A 1 -24.60 -69.98 -34.05
N PRO A 2 -25.57 -69.51 -33.31
CA PRO A 2 -25.63 -68.07 -32.92
C PRO A 2 -25.55 -67.87 -31.39
N GLU A 3 -25.36 -66.61 -31.03
CA GLU A 3 -26.19 -65.86 -30.08
C GLU A 3 -25.86 -65.90 -28.59
N GLY A 4 -25.69 -64.73 -28.08
CA GLY A 4 -25.73 -64.45 -26.66
C GLY A 4 -25.39 -62.96 -26.32
N ARG A 5 -26.11 -61.99 -26.92
CA ARG A 5 -26.14 -60.61 -26.45
C ARG A 5 -26.94 -60.53 -25.17
N GLN A 6 -26.35 -60.18 -24.04
CA GLN A 6 -27.03 -59.65 -22.89
C GLN A 6 -26.70 -58.17 -22.73
N GLY A 7 -27.71 -57.33 -22.86
CA GLY A 7 -27.63 -55.89 -22.67
C GLY A 7 -27.47 -55.53 -21.20
N VAL A 8 -26.49 -54.66 -20.94
CA VAL A 8 -26.35 -53.98 -19.66
C VAL A 8 -27.05 -52.63 -19.80
N ALA A 9 -28.17 -52.48 -19.08
CA ALA A 9 -28.91 -51.25 -18.97
C ALA A 9 -28.10 -50.16 -18.26
N ASN A 10 -27.83 -49.07 -18.98
CA ASN A 10 -27.26 -47.85 -18.40
C ASN A 10 -28.32 -47.17 -17.48
N ALA A 11 -28.11 -47.26 -16.19
CA ALA A 11 -28.74 -46.39 -15.23
C ALA A 11 -28.04 -45.02 -15.23
N GLU A 12 -28.55 -44.06 -15.99
CA GLU A 12 -28.19 -42.65 -15.88
C GLU A 12 -28.69 -42.13 -14.54
N GLN A 13 -27.82 -42.14 -13.52
CA GLN A 13 -28.02 -41.36 -12.31
C GLN A 13 -27.80 -39.89 -12.61
N GLY A 14 -28.89 -39.12 -12.69
CA GLY A 14 -28.89 -37.67 -12.82
C GLY A 14 -28.05 -36.98 -11.75
N ARG A 15 -26.97 -36.34 -12.15
CA ARG A 15 -26.19 -35.41 -11.31
C ARG A 15 -26.96 -34.09 -11.18
N PRO A 16 -27.37 -33.66 -9.98
CA PRO A 16 -27.84 -32.29 -9.77
C PRO A 16 -26.65 -31.35 -9.73
N GLY A 17 -26.02 -31.06 -10.87
CA GLY A 17 -24.79 -30.23 -10.98
C GLY A 17 -25.00 -28.82 -11.52
N GLY A 18 -26.22 -28.45 -11.96
CA GLY A 18 -26.44 -27.20 -12.69
C GLY A 18 -26.61 -25.93 -11.83
N ALA A 19 -27.24 -26.02 -10.68
CA ALA A 19 -27.66 -24.84 -9.91
C ALA A 19 -26.57 -24.20 -9.02
N VAL A 20 -25.58 -24.98 -8.55
CA VAL A 20 -24.51 -24.48 -7.68
C VAL A 20 -23.44 -23.73 -8.49
N GLY A 21 -23.25 -24.08 -9.76
CA GLY A 21 -22.25 -23.46 -10.65
C GLY A 21 -22.62 -22.05 -11.12
N THR A 22 -23.91 -21.82 -11.42
CA THR A 22 -24.40 -20.52 -11.92
C THR A 22 -24.36 -19.41 -10.86
N GLY A 23 -24.69 -19.73 -9.61
CA GLY A 23 -24.63 -18.79 -8.50
C GLY A 23 -23.19 -18.34 -8.15
N ALA A 24 -22.19 -19.22 -8.26
CA ALA A 24 -20.80 -18.88 -8.00
C ALA A 24 -20.20 -18.01 -9.12
N ALA A 25 -20.58 -18.26 -10.39
CA ALA A 25 -20.14 -17.46 -11.53
C ALA A 25 -20.73 -16.04 -11.52
N ALA A 26 -22.04 -15.89 -11.26
CA ALA A 26 -22.71 -14.61 -11.11
C ALA A 26 -22.07 -13.76 -9.99
N ARG A 27 -21.73 -14.39 -8.91
CA ARG A 27 -21.09 -13.76 -7.75
C ARG A 27 -19.66 -13.24 -8.04
N LEU A 28 -18.86 -13.96 -8.82
CA LEU A 28 -17.54 -13.49 -9.26
C LEU A 28 -17.66 -12.30 -10.21
N GLY A 29 -18.69 -12.28 -11.06
CA GLY A 29 -19.02 -11.15 -11.91
C GLY A 29 -19.29 -9.88 -11.10
N THR A 30 -20.14 -9.98 -10.06
CA THR A 30 -20.44 -8.84 -9.17
C THR A 30 -19.20 -8.29 -8.48
N VAL A 31 -18.33 -9.16 -7.93
CA VAL A 31 -17.07 -8.72 -7.29
C VAL A 31 -16.16 -8.01 -8.31
N ARG A 32 -16.08 -8.51 -9.54
CA ARG A 32 -15.32 -7.88 -10.62
C ARG A 32 -15.83 -6.47 -10.93
N VAL A 33 -17.16 -6.32 -11.07
CA VAL A 33 -17.79 -5.01 -11.32
C VAL A 33 -17.49 -4.05 -10.17
N VAL A 34 -17.68 -4.47 -8.92
CA VAL A 34 -17.38 -3.63 -7.74
C VAL A 34 -15.93 -3.18 -7.73
N LEU A 35 -14.98 -4.05 -8.03
CA LEU A 35 -13.56 -3.67 -8.09
C LEU A 35 -13.26 -2.67 -9.20
N TRP A 36 -13.90 -2.80 -10.37
CA TRP A 36 -13.77 -1.80 -11.44
C TRP A 36 -14.42 -0.46 -11.06
N LEU A 37 -15.57 -0.49 -10.37
CA LEU A 37 -16.19 0.74 -9.84
C LEU A 37 -15.27 1.43 -8.82
N VAL A 38 -14.66 0.67 -7.92
CA VAL A 38 -13.67 1.23 -6.97
C VAL A 38 -12.47 1.84 -7.72
N ALA A 39 -11.95 1.15 -8.73
CA ALA A 39 -10.86 1.70 -9.55
C ALA A 39 -11.29 3.00 -10.27
N ALA A 40 -12.52 3.04 -10.81
CA ALA A 40 -13.08 4.23 -11.46
C ALA A 40 -13.26 5.40 -10.48
N VAL A 41 -13.78 5.15 -9.28
CA VAL A 41 -13.91 6.17 -8.23
C VAL A 41 -12.54 6.71 -7.81
N LEU A 42 -11.54 5.85 -7.65
CA LEU A 42 -10.17 6.28 -7.34
C LEU A 42 -9.57 7.11 -8.48
N ALA A 43 -9.79 6.73 -9.74
CA ALA A 43 -9.36 7.50 -10.90
C ALA A 43 -10.06 8.87 -10.96
N ALA A 44 -11.39 8.91 -10.81
CA ALA A 44 -12.16 10.14 -10.77
C ALA A 44 -11.67 11.09 -9.67
N ARG A 45 -11.35 10.54 -8.49
CA ARG A 45 -10.75 11.31 -7.41
C ARG A 45 -9.40 11.90 -7.79
N GLN A 46 -8.51 11.14 -8.45
CA GLN A 46 -7.21 11.66 -8.87
C GLN A 46 -7.38 12.75 -9.94
N ILE A 47 -8.30 12.57 -10.87
CA ILE A 47 -8.67 13.61 -11.86
C ILE A 47 -9.12 14.87 -11.12
N ALA A 48 -10.05 14.73 -10.17
CA ALA A 48 -10.55 15.87 -9.40
C ALA A 48 -9.42 16.60 -8.66
N VAL A 49 -8.54 15.87 -7.96
CA VAL A 49 -7.39 16.47 -7.25
C VAL A 49 -6.50 17.27 -8.20
N VAL A 50 -6.15 16.70 -9.36
CA VAL A 50 -5.26 17.40 -10.30
C VAL A 50 -5.96 18.60 -10.96
N LEU A 51 -7.21 18.45 -11.40
CA LEU A 51 -7.89 19.49 -12.18
C LEU A 51 -8.50 20.61 -11.33
N HIS A 52 -8.80 20.36 -10.03
CA HIS A 52 -9.21 21.43 -9.11
C HIS A 52 -8.04 22.20 -8.50
N THR A 53 -6.80 21.70 -8.65
CA THR A 53 -5.62 22.48 -8.28
C THR A 53 -5.44 23.63 -9.26
N ALA A 54 -5.09 24.81 -8.76
CA ALA A 54 -4.92 26.00 -9.59
C ALA A 54 -3.87 25.79 -10.69
N SER A 55 -4.04 26.50 -11.80
CA SER A 55 -3.04 26.58 -12.87
C SER A 55 -1.70 27.05 -12.31
N GLY A 56 -0.61 26.36 -12.69
CA GLY A 56 0.73 26.60 -12.15
C GLY A 56 1.07 25.90 -10.82
N GLU A 57 0.06 25.37 -10.11
CA GLU A 57 0.29 24.56 -8.90
C GLU A 57 0.07 23.06 -9.14
N ARG A 58 -0.50 22.69 -10.27
CA ARG A 58 -0.74 21.31 -10.70
C ARG A 58 0.34 20.83 -11.65
N LEU A 59 0.61 19.52 -11.67
CA LEU A 59 1.61 18.89 -12.55
C LEU A 59 2.96 19.62 -12.49
N THR A 60 3.40 19.99 -11.30
CA THR A 60 4.47 20.96 -11.07
C THR A 60 5.77 20.65 -11.80
N ASP A 61 6.14 19.38 -11.95
CA ASP A 61 7.34 18.99 -12.66
C ASP A 61 7.15 19.10 -14.19
N LEU A 62 5.97 18.69 -14.70
CA LEU A 62 5.63 18.83 -16.11
C LEU A 62 5.58 20.31 -16.49
N GLU A 63 4.93 21.14 -15.69
CA GLU A 63 4.85 22.59 -15.90
C GLU A 63 6.24 23.25 -15.88
N THR A 64 7.09 22.84 -14.93
CA THR A 64 8.49 23.29 -14.86
C THR A 64 9.28 22.91 -16.12
N TRP A 65 8.90 21.83 -16.81
CA TRP A 65 9.62 21.38 -18.02
C TRP A 65 9.06 21.99 -19.30
N VAL A 66 7.75 21.95 -19.50
CA VAL A 66 7.08 22.26 -20.78
C VAL A 66 6.14 23.46 -20.70
N GLY A 67 5.90 24.04 -19.52
CA GLY A 67 5.07 25.23 -19.34
C GLY A 67 5.66 26.48 -20.03
N PRO A 68 4.96 27.62 -20.06
CA PRO A 68 5.39 28.85 -20.75
C PRO A 68 6.81 29.28 -20.36
N ASP A 69 7.17 29.19 -19.09
CA ASP A 69 8.51 29.47 -18.56
C ASP A 69 9.33 28.19 -18.34
N GLY A 70 8.92 27.09 -18.97
CA GLY A 70 9.51 25.78 -18.78
C GLY A 70 10.90 25.64 -19.37
N VAL A 71 11.71 24.77 -18.80
CA VAL A 71 13.11 24.53 -19.19
C VAL A 71 13.25 24.16 -20.68
N LEU A 72 12.26 23.46 -21.27
CA LEU A 72 12.28 23.06 -22.69
C LEU A 72 12.03 24.22 -23.66
N HIS A 73 11.59 25.40 -23.20
CA HIS A 73 11.48 26.62 -24.00
C HIS A 73 12.76 27.45 -23.99
N VAL A 74 13.65 27.26 -23.01
CA VAL A 74 14.85 28.06 -22.84
C VAL A 74 15.86 27.74 -23.96
N THR A 75 16.58 28.74 -24.43
CA THR A 75 17.63 28.60 -25.47
C THR A 75 18.94 28.07 -24.91
N GLY A 76 19.09 27.96 -23.60
CA GLY A 76 20.27 27.40 -22.90
C GLY A 76 20.23 25.86 -22.79
N SER A 77 21.06 25.30 -21.90
CA SER A 77 21.04 23.87 -21.59
C SER A 77 19.88 23.50 -20.68
N LEU A 78 19.28 22.34 -20.90
CA LEU A 78 18.25 21.75 -20.02
C LEU A 78 18.75 21.56 -18.58
N TYR A 79 20.05 21.44 -18.41
CA TYR A 79 20.74 21.10 -17.16
C TYR A 79 21.51 22.27 -16.55
N ASP A 80 21.32 23.50 -17.04
CA ASP A 80 21.86 24.70 -16.38
C ASP A 80 21.20 24.93 -15.02
N SER A 81 19.99 24.42 -14.86
CA SER A 81 19.34 24.29 -13.55
C SER A 81 19.06 22.81 -13.25
N THR A 82 19.00 22.44 -11.96
CA THR A 82 18.66 21.07 -11.55
C THR A 82 17.17 20.72 -11.71
N ARG A 83 16.37 21.58 -12.34
CA ARG A 83 14.92 21.42 -12.46
C ARG A 83 14.51 20.28 -13.37
N PHE A 84 15.25 19.99 -14.43
CA PHE A 84 14.96 18.89 -15.34
C PHE A 84 15.74 17.65 -14.94
N ALA A 85 15.02 16.61 -14.49
CA ALA A 85 15.60 15.34 -14.06
C ALA A 85 15.57 14.22 -15.11
N GLY A 86 14.95 14.49 -16.28
CA GLY A 86 14.83 13.52 -17.37
C GLY A 86 16.13 13.35 -18.16
N THR A 87 16.21 12.30 -18.99
CA THR A 87 17.29 12.13 -19.96
C THR A 87 17.16 13.12 -21.12
N PRO A 88 18.25 13.40 -21.89
CA PRO A 88 18.15 14.21 -23.12
C PRO A 88 17.13 13.63 -24.12
N PHE A 89 17.05 12.30 -24.24
CA PHE A 89 16.03 11.64 -25.04
C PHE A 89 14.61 11.91 -24.51
N GLY A 90 14.41 11.87 -23.20
CA GLY A 90 13.15 12.25 -22.58
C GLY A 90 12.76 13.70 -22.86
N GLY A 91 13.72 14.62 -22.79
CA GLY A 91 13.55 16.02 -23.18
C GLY A 91 13.15 16.17 -24.65
N LEU A 92 13.80 15.45 -25.57
CA LEU A 92 13.47 15.45 -26.99
C LEU A 92 12.02 14.99 -27.25
N VAL A 93 11.56 13.94 -26.55
CA VAL A 93 10.18 13.42 -26.66
C VAL A 93 9.15 14.38 -26.08
N LEU A 94 9.49 15.10 -25.02
CA LEU A 94 8.58 16.06 -24.37
C LEU A 94 8.53 17.43 -25.09
N LYS A 95 9.56 17.79 -25.86
CA LYS A 95 9.67 19.10 -26.53
C LYS A 95 8.45 19.49 -27.38
N PRO A 96 7.78 18.62 -28.14
CA PRO A 96 6.56 18.97 -28.87
C PRO A 96 5.41 19.45 -27.96
N LEU A 97 5.37 19.03 -26.71
CA LEU A 97 4.32 19.41 -25.74
C LEU A 97 4.43 20.88 -25.31
N THR A 98 5.56 21.54 -25.52
CA THR A 98 5.74 22.96 -25.23
C THR A 98 4.79 23.87 -26.03
N ARG A 99 4.21 23.35 -27.12
CA ARG A 99 3.20 24.03 -27.93
C ARG A 99 1.76 23.84 -27.43
N ALA A 100 1.54 22.97 -26.47
CA ALA A 100 0.22 22.70 -25.92
C ALA A 100 -0.17 23.80 -24.92
N THR A 101 -1.46 24.14 -24.89
CA THR A 101 -1.97 25.01 -23.83
C THR A 101 -1.93 24.30 -22.48
N GLU A 102 -1.79 25.06 -21.41
CA GLU A 102 -1.75 24.54 -20.04
C GLU A 102 -3.00 23.67 -19.74
N GLN A 103 -4.17 24.09 -20.21
CA GLN A 103 -5.40 23.33 -20.06
C GLN A 103 -5.36 21.99 -20.82
N ALA A 104 -4.84 21.98 -22.04
CA ALA A 104 -4.69 20.77 -22.84
C ALA A 104 -3.67 19.81 -22.22
N LEU A 105 -2.57 20.34 -21.66
CA LEU A 105 -1.60 19.55 -20.87
C LEU A 105 -2.25 18.96 -19.63
N GLY A 106 -2.97 19.75 -18.85
CA GLY A 106 -3.64 19.30 -17.62
C GLY A 106 -4.56 18.11 -17.87
N TRP A 107 -5.47 18.23 -18.83
CA TRP A 107 -6.39 17.14 -19.20
C TRP A 107 -5.68 15.99 -19.90
N GLY A 108 -4.93 16.27 -20.96
CA GLY A 108 -4.28 15.25 -21.81
C GLY A 108 -3.28 14.40 -21.01
N TRP A 109 -2.45 15.03 -20.17
CA TRP A 109 -1.48 14.34 -19.35
C TRP A 109 -2.13 13.47 -18.28
N THR A 110 -3.15 14.00 -17.59
CA THR A 110 -3.87 13.27 -16.53
C THR A 110 -4.56 12.03 -17.10
N PHE A 111 -5.35 12.18 -18.17
CA PHE A 111 -6.02 11.05 -18.81
C PHE A 111 -5.04 10.08 -19.46
N GLY A 112 -4.00 10.58 -20.14
CA GLY A 112 -2.95 9.77 -20.73
C GLY A 112 -2.24 8.91 -19.68
N THR A 113 -1.88 9.49 -18.54
CA THR A 113 -1.26 8.77 -17.42
C THR A 113 -2.20 7.72 -16.83
N LEU A 114 -3.49 8.01 -16.68
CA LEU A 114 -4.48 7.04 -16.22
C LEU A 114 -4.64 5.85 -17.18
N LEU A 115 -4.62 6.10 -18.48
CA LEU A 115 -4.61 5.05 -19.51
C LEU A 115 -3.36 4.17 -19.40
N LEU A 116 -2.18 4.77 -19.19
CA LEU A 116 -0.94 4.02 -18.94
C LEU A 116 -1.02 3.15 -17.66
N VAL A 117 -1.66 3.65 -16.59
CA VAL A 117 -1.89 2.87 -15.35
C VAL A 117 -2.81 1.67 -15.62
N VAL A 118 -3.90 1.87 -16.37
CA VAL A 118 -4.81 0.78 -16.75
C VAL A 118 -4.07 -0.25 -17.61
N ALA A 119 -3.33 0.21 -18.64
CA ALA A 119 -2.53 -0.67 -19.49
C ALA A 119 -1.51 -1.47 -18.67
N LEU A 120 -0.80 -0.83 -17.74
CA LEU A 120 0.14 -1.48 -16.84
C LEU A 120 -0.54 -2.56 -15.99
N GLY A 121 -1.69 -2.26 -15.40
CA GLY A 121 -2.47 -3.22 -14.62
C GLY A 121 -2.94 -4.42 -15.44
N LEU A 122 -3.37 -4.20 -16.68
CA LEU A 122 -3.77 -5.26 -17.60
C LEU A 122 -2.59 -6.16 -18.00
N VAL A 123 -1.43 -5.56 -18.32
CA VAL A 123 -0.21 -6.33 -18.66
C VAL A 123 0.29 -7.11 -17.45
N ALA A 124 0.33 -6.49 -16.27
CA ALA A 124 0.74 -7.15 -15.02
C ALA A 124 -0.19 -8.33 -14.66
N ALA A 125 -1.51 -8.18 -14.87
CA ALA A 125 -2.47 -9.27 -14.65
C ALA A 125 -2.26 -10.46 -15.61
N ARG A 126 -1.92 -10.18 -16.87
CA ARG A 126 -1.58 -11.24 -17.87
C ARG A 126 -0.24 -11.89 -17.61
N ALA A 127 0.68 -11.19 -16.97
CA ALA A 127 2.01 -11.66 -16.63
C ALA A 127 2.04 -12.64 -15.45
N LEU A 128 0.91 -12.88 -14.77
CA LEU A 128 0.84 -13.81 -13.64
C LEU A 128 1.24 -15.24 -14.06
N PRO A 129 2.00 -15.97 -13.21
CA PRO A 129 2.44 -17.32 -13.51
C PRO A 129 1.27 -18.28 -13.74
N GLN A 130 1.29 -18.98 -14.89
CA GLN A 130 0.28 -19.99 -15.23
C GLN A 130 0.59 -21.34 -14.54
N PRO A 131 -0.43 -22.18 -14.25
CA PRO A 131 -1.85 -21.95 -14.46
C PRO A 131 -2.47 -21.03 -13.39
N VAL A 132 -3.41 -20.19 -13.80
CA VAL A 132 -4.19 -19.35 -12.87
C VAL A 132 -5.60 -19.92 -12.70
N THR A 133 -6.17 -19.80 -11.49
CA THR A 133 -7.56 -20.17 -11.25
C THR A 133 -8.51 -19.22 -12.00
N ARG A 134 -9.71 -19.68 -12.38
CA ARG A 134 -10.75 -18.82 -12.98
C ARG A 134 -10.99 -17.54 -12.18
N ARG A 135 -10.99 -17.64 -10.86
CA ARG A 135 -11.10 -16.48 -9.95
C ARG A 135 -9.97 -15.49 -10.13
N THR A 136 -8.71 -15.96 -10.14
CA THR A 136 -7.55 -15.11 -10.34
C THR A 136 -7.59 -14.45 -11.72
N ALA A 137 -7.92 -15.19 -12.77
CA ALA A 137 -8.03 -14.65 -14.13
C ALA A 137 -9.07 -13.52 -14.24
N LEU A 138 -10.20 -13.63 -13.55
CA LEU A 138 -11.27 -12.62 -13.57
C LEU A 138 -10.94 -11.38 -12.73
N LEU A 139 -10.24 -11.55 -11.60
CA LEU A 139 -10.04 -10.48 -10.61
C LEU A 139 -8.65 -9.83 -10.70
N ALA A 140 -7.68 -10.44 -11.36
CA ALA A 140 -6.30 -9.93 -11.40
C ALA A 140 -6.21 -8.51 -11.97
N ALA A 141 -6.88 -8.24 -13.09
CA ALA A 141 -6.83 -6.92 -13.73
C ALA A 141 -7.44 -5.80 -12.86
N PRO A 142 -8.70 -5.89 -12.37
CA PRO A 142 -9.24 -4.85 -11.53
C PRO A 142 -8.49 -4.71 -10.19
N VAL A 143 -7.98 -5.79 -9.61
CA VAL A 143 -7.13 -5.72 -8.41
C VAL A 143 -5.82 -5.00 -8.71
N ALA A 144 -5.13 -5.33 -9.81
CA ALA A 144 -3.89 -4.68 -10.18
C ALA A 144 -4.08 -3.17 -10.41
N VAL A 145 -5.10 -2.78 -11.18
CA VAL A 145 -5.41 -1.36 -11.44
C VAL A 145 -5.75 -0.63 -10.12
N THR A 146 -6.56 -1.24 -9.26
CA THR A 146 -6.89 -0.64 -7.96
C THR A 146 -5.66 -0.45 -7.08
N LEU A 147 -4.77 -1.45 -7.00
CA LEU A 147 -3.52 -1.34 -6.24
C LEU A 147 -2.60 -0.26 -6.80
N LEU A 148 -2.49 -0.15 -8.12
CA LEU A 148 -1.74 0.91 -8.78
C LEU A 148 -2.29 2.29 -8.41
N MET A 149 -3.61 2.49 -8.51
CA MET A 149 -4.27 3.76 -8.16
C MET A 149 -4.10 4.14 -6.67
N LEU A 150 -4.02 3.16 -5.79
CA LEU A 150 -3.80 3.38 -4.36
C LEU A 150 -2.33 3.66 -4.03
N SER A 151 -1.40 3.24 -4.90
CA SER A 151 0.03 3.31 -4.62
C SER A 151 0.57 4.74 -4.60
N LEU A 152 1.51 4.99 -3.69
CA LEU A 152 2.20 6.28 -3.58
C LEU A 152 2.93 6.67 -4.88
N PRO A 153 3.65 5.78 -5.60
CA PRO A 153 4.31 6.14 -6.85
C PRO A 153 3.35 6.66 -7.92
N VAL A 154 2.23 5.97 -8.15
CA VAL A 154 1.23 6.40 -9.15
C VAL A 154 0.60 7.73 -8.77
N ARG A 155 0.26 7.92 -7.51
CA ARG A 155 -0.29 9.19 -7.02
C ARG A 155 0.69 10.34 -7.19
N ASN A 156 1.97 10.14 -6.85
CA ASN A 156 3.00 11.16 -7.08
C ASN A 156 3.23 11.43 -8.58
N THR A 157 3.21 10.39 -9.43
CA THR A 157 3.33 10.57 -10.88
C THR A 157 2.20 11.43 -11.44
N LEU A 158 0.94 11.18 -11.02
CA LEU A 158 -0.22 11.97 -11.44
C LEU A 158 -0.16 13.41 -10.91
N TYR A 159 0.25 13.60 -9.66
CA TYR A 159 0.30 14.93 -9.03
C TYR A 159 1.42 15.79 -9.60
N LEU A 160 2.62 15.22 -9.83
CA LEU A 160 3.79 15.94 -10.32
C LEU A 160 3.85 16.04 -11.86
N GLY A 161 3.09 15.22 -12.59
CA GLY A 161 3.18 15.18 -14.06
C GLY A 161 4.38 14.39 -14.58
N GLN A 162 4.80 13.32 -13.89
CA GLN A 162 5.99 12.55 -14.21
C GLN A 162 5.76 11.44 -15.26
N THR A 163 6.84 11.03 -15.94
CA THR A 163 6.83 9.98 -16.98
C THR A 163 7.09 8.57 -16.43
N SER A 164 7.24 8.39 -15.12
CA SER A 164 7.80 7.19 -14.47
C SER A 164 7.02 5.89 -14.68
N ILE A 165 5.75 5.95 -15.08
CA ILE A 165 4.96 4.75 -15.40
C ILE A 165 5.43 4.15 -16.73
N LEU A 166 5.89 4.98 -17.66
CA LEU A 166 6.26 4.58 -19.01
C LEU A 166 7.41 3.54 -19.05
N PRO A 167 8.55 3.72 -18.34
CA PRO A 167 9.60 2.70 -18.31
C PRO A 167 9.11 1.35 -17.76
N VAL A 168 8.29 1.36 -16.71
CA VAL A 168 7.75 0.12 -16.12
C VAL A 168 6.81 -0.59 -17.09
N LEU A 169 5.90 0.17 -17.73
CA LEU A 169 4.98 -0.37 -18.72
C LEU A 169 5.72 -0.95 -19.93
N LEU A 170 6.72 -0.24 -20.46
CA LEU A 170 7.51 -0.69 -21.62
C LEU A 170 8.27 -1.98 -21.30
N VAL A 171 8.88 -2.09 -20.11
CA VAL A 171 9.54 -3.35 -19.69
C VAL A 171 8.54 -4.48 -19.57
N LEU A 172 7.39 -4.27 -18.89
CA LEU A 172 6.37 -5.32 -18.78
C LEU A 172 5.76 -5.67 -20.14
N ALA A 173 5.51 -4.70 -21.00
CA ALA A 173 5.02 -4.95 -22.35
C ALA A 173 6.03 -5.77 -23.17
N GLY A 174 7.32 -5.39 -23.12
CA GLY A 174 8.40 -6.15 -23.77
C GLY A 174 8.56 -7.57 -23.25
N CYS A 175 8.36 -7.78 -21.95
CA CYS A 175 8.49 -9.12 -21.36
C CYS A 175 7.26 -10.03 -21.61
N PHE A 176 6.03 -9.47 -21.67
CA PHE A 176 4.79 -10.24 -21.55
C PHE A 176 3.73 -9.97 -22.62
N ALA A 177 3.77 -8.84 -23.33
CA ALA A 177 2.73 -8.48 -24.29
C ALA A 177 3.20 -8.55 -25.74
N VAL A 178 4.45 -8.20 -26.00
CA VAL A 178 5.01 -8.13 -27.34
C VAL A 178 5.51 -9.50 -27.79
N ARG A 179 5.15 -9.88 -29.03
CA ARG A 179 5.64 -11.09 -29.68
C ARG A 179 6.98 -10.85 -30.37
N GLY A 180 7.94 -11.75 -30.18
CA GLY A 180 9.26 -11.68 -30.82
C GLY A 180 10.31 -10.97 -29.95
N GLU A 181 11.51 -11.57 -29.91
CA GLU A 181 12.60 -11.10 -29.04
C GLU A 181 13.11 -9.71 -29.40
N ARG A 182 13.21 -9.39 -30.72
CA ARG A 182 13.70 -8.07 -31.16
C ARG A 182 12.76 -6.95 -30.70
N ALA A 183 11.45 -7.09 -30.93
CA ALA A 183 10.46 -6.10 -30.53
C ALA A 183 10.38 -5.98 -28.99
N SER A 184 10.51 -7.10 -28.26
CA SER A 184 10.67 -7.08 -26.81
C SER A 184 11.86 -6.22 -26.37
N GLY A 185 13.02 -6.42 -27.01
CA GLY A 185 14.22 -5.63 -26.74
C GLY A 185 14.08 -4.14 -27.08
N VAL A 186 13.37 -3.81 -28.16
CA VAL A 186 13.07 -2.40 -28.50
C VAL A 186 12.27 -1.72 -27.39
N CYS A 187 11.21 -2.37 -26.87
CA CYS A 187 10.45 -1.81 -25.75
C CYS A 187 11.32 -1.54 -24.52
N ILE A 188 12.18 -2.50 -24.16
CA ILE A 188 13.07 -2.38 -22.99
C ILE A 188 14.16 -1.32 -23.24
N GLY A 189 14.69 -1.23 -24.46
CA GLY A 189 15.66 -0.20 -24.86
C GLY A 189 15.09 1.21 -24.81
N LEU A 190 13.84 1.40 -25.26
CA LEU A 190 13.13 2.66 -25.09
C LEU A 190 12.90 2.99 -23.60
N ALA A 191 12.53 2.00 -22.78
CA ALA A 191 12.44 2.21 -21.34
C ALA A 191 13.77 2.69 -20.75
N ALA A 192 14.90 2.09 -21.19
CA ALA A 192 16.24 2.50 -20.77
C ALA A 192 16.59 3.91 -21.26
N ALA A 193 16.11 4.34 -22.44
CA ALA A 193 16.34 5.69 -22.92
C ALA A 193 15.67 6.77 -22.05
N PHE A 194 14.55 6.44 -21.36
CA PHE A 194 13.94 7.31 -20.34
C PHE A 194 14.58 7.15 -18.96
N GLN A 195 15.00 5.93 -18.61
CA GLN A 195 15.59 5.60 -17.31
C GLN A 195 16.80 4.66 -17.50
N PRO A 196 18.04 5.18 -17.58
CA PRO A 196 19.23 4.40 -17.95
C PRO A 196 19.51 3.18 -17.09
N THR A 197 19.14 3.23 -15.80
CA THR A 197 19.29 2.10 -14.87
C THR A 197 18.47 0.85 -15.26
N VAL A 198 17.48 1.00 -16.18
CA VAL A 198 16.75 -0.12 -16.80
C VAL A 198 17.68 -1.01 -17.66
N LEU A 199 18.86 -0.55 -18.04
CA LEU A 199 19.88 -1.42 -18.68
C LEU A 199 20.26 -2.64 -17.84
N LEU A 200 19.98 -2.64 -16.54
CA LEU A 200 20.09 -3.85 -15.71
C LEU A 200 19.19 -5.02 -16.16
N PHE A 201 18.20 -4.78 -17.02
CA PHE A 201 17.45 -5.85 -17.65
C PHE A 201 18.24 -6.58 -18.76
N VAL A 202 19.29 -5.97 -19.32
CA VAL A 202 20.14 -6.62 -20.33
C VAL A 202 20.79 -7.92 -19.83
N PRO A 203 21.49 -7.95 -18.67
CA PRO A 203 22.00 -9.20 -18.12
C PRO A 203 20.88 -10.20 -17.76
N LEU A 204 19.70 -9.76 -17.28
CA LEU A 204 18.58 -10.67 -17.07
C LEU A 204 18.18 -11.37 -18.37
N LEU A 205 17.99 -10.63 -19.46
CA LEU A 205 17.63 -11.17 -20.78
C LEU A 205 18.73 -12.09 -21.31
N TRP A 206 19.98 -11.69 -21.21
CA TRP A 206 21.13 -12.44 -21.70
C TRP A 206 21.26 -13.82 -21.04
N PHE A 207 21.27 -13.84 -19.71
CA PHE A 207 21.46 -15.06 -18.93
C PHE A 207 20.21 -15.94 -18.83
N THR A 208 19.06 -15.45 -19.31
CA THR A 208 17.83 -16.25 -19.47
C THR A 208 17.63 -16.77 -20.90
N GLY A 209 18.63 -16.61 -21.79
CA GLY A 209 18.62 -17.14 -23.15
C GLY A 209 18.00 -16.21 -24.19
N ARG A 210 17.44 -15.06 -23.80
CA ARG A 210 16.82 -14.07 -24.71
C ARG A 210 17.86 -13.10 -25.29
N ARG A 211 18.90 -13.63 -25.90
CA ARG A 211 20.08 -12.86 -26.36
C ARG A 211 19.73 -11.82 -27.42
N ARG A 212 18.80 -12.12 -28.34
CA ARG A 212 18.34 -11.16 -29.36
C ARG A 212 17.61 -9.98 -28.71
N ALA A 213 16.82 -10.23 -27.67
CA ALA A 213 16.18 -9.15 -26.91
C ALA A 213 17.22 -8.30 -26.19
N ALA A 214 18.22 -8.90 -25.54
CA ALA A 214 19.31 -8.18 -24.88
C ALA A 214 20.09 -7.28 -25.88
N ALA A 215 20.46 -7.82 -27.04
CA ALA A 215 21.14 -7.05 -28.08
C ALA A 215 20.27 -5.89 -28.61
N SER A 216 18.99 -6.17 -28.93
CA SER A 216 18.05 -5.11 -29.35
C SER A 216 17.83 -4.05 -28.28
N THR A 217 17.84 -4.39 -26.99
CA THR A 217 17.77 -3.41 -25.89
C THR A 217 18.97 -2.45 -25.95
N GLY A 218 20.19 -3.01 -26.05
CA GLY A 218 21.41 -2.20 -26.13
C GLY A 218 21.44 -1.32 -27.38
N ILE A 219 21.09 -1.89 -28.55
CA ILE A 219 21.04 -1.14 -29.82
C ILE A 219 20.01 -0.01 -29.75
N THR A 220 18.79 -0.28 -29.29
CA THR A 220 17.74 0.75 -29.19
C THR A 220 18.13 1.86 -28.22
N PHE A 221 18.67 1.51 -27.06
CA PHE A 221 19.18 2.49 -26.11
C PHE A 221 20.28 3.36 -26.72
N ALA A 222 21.27 2.75 -27.37
CA ALA A 222 22.37 3.46 -28.02
C ALA A 222 21.87 4.37 -29.14
N THR A 223 20.93 3.88 -29.98
CA THR A 223 20.32 4.69 -31.05
C THR A 223 19.54 5.88 -30.50
N ALA A 224 18.71 5.68 -29.47
CA ALA A 224 17.96 6.77 -28.83
C ALA A 224 18.88 7.81 -28.19
N THR A 225 19.95 7.36 -27.52
CA THR A 225 20.96 8.23 -26.93
C THR A 225 21.75 8.97 -28.01
N ALA A 226 22.17 8.31 -29.07
CA ALA A 226 22.86 8.91 -30.21
C ALA A 226 21.99 9.96 -30.93
N LEU A 227 20.70 9.67 -31.10
CA LEU A 227 19.74 10.63 -31.66
C LEU A 227 19.64 11.87 -30.77
N ALA A 228 19.48 11.70 -29.47
CA ALA A 228 19.46 12.82 -28.53
C ALA A 228 20.78 13.61 -28.56
N TRP A 229 21.92 12.91 -28.66
CA TRP A 229 23.22 13.55 -28.77
C TRP A 229 23.37 14.35 -30.07
N ALA A 230 22.89 13.83 -31.20
CA ALA A 230 22.94 14.51 -32.47
C ALA A 230 22.06 15.79 -32.50
N VAL A 231 20.91 15.76 -31.84
CA VAL A 231 19.95 16.89 -31.81
C VAL A 231 20.28 17.90 -30.70
N MET A 232 20.76 17.44 -29.56
CA MET A 232 21.05 18.24 -28.36
C MET A 232 22.43 17.88 -27.78
N PRO A 233 23.53 18.19 -28.46
CA PRO A 233 24.89 17.76 -28.06
C PRO A 233 25.31 18.36 -26.72
N HIS A 234 25.00 19.63 -26.47
CA HIS A 234 25.34 20.32 -25.24
C HIS A 234 24.63 19.69 -24.02
N ASP A 235 23.33 19.45 -24.15
CA ASP A 235 22.53 18.82 -23.09
C ASP A 235 22.94 17.36 -22.87
N SER A 236 23.26 16.64 -23.94
CA SER A 236 23.73 15.27 -23.83
C SER A 236 25.08 15.21 -23.09
N TYR A 237 26.01 16.12 -23.40
CA TYR A 237 27.26 16.24 -22.66
C TYR A 237 27.03 16.60 -21.20
N ALA A 238 26.16 17.58 -20.91
CA ALA A 238 25.84 17.98 -19.56
C ALA A 238 25.26 16.79 -18.75
N TYR A 239 24.30 16.05 -19.31
CA TYR A 239 23.68 14.93 -18.65
C TYR A 239 24.65 13.77 -18.40
N TRP A 240 25.33 13.30 -19.45
CA TRP A 240 26.14 12.09 -19.38
C TRP A 240 27.50 12.27 -18.71
N VAL A 241 28.11 13.46 -18.89
CA VAL A 241 29.48 13.73 -18.44
C VAL A 241 29.50 14.60 -17.18
N ARG A 242 28.86 15.79 -17.20
CA ARG A 242 28.87 16.68 -16.03
C ARG A 242 28.08 16.13 -14.85
N HIS A 243 26.88 15.59 -15.12
CA HIS A 243 25.99 15.04 -14.10
C HIS A 243 26.09 13.52 -13.96
N LEU A 244 27.09 12.86 -14.54
CA LEU A 244 27.29 11.40 -14.44
C LEU A 244 25.99 10.59 -14.61
N ALA A 245 25.34 10.73 -15.77
CA ALA A 245 24.05 10.12 -16.08
C ALA A 245 22.89 10.58 -15.16
N GLY A 246 22.85 11.88 -14.86
CA GLY A 246 21.76 12.51 -14.14
C GLY A 246 21.90 12.51 -12.60
N ALA A 247 23.05 12.16 -12.07
CA ALA A 247 23.33 12.31 -10.64
C ALA A 247 23.21 13.79 -10.21
N GLY A 248 22.50 14.05 -9.13
CA GLY A 248 22.27 15.41 -8.62
C GLY A 248 21.17 16.22 -9.31
N LEU A 249 20.47 15.63 -10.28
CA LEU A 249 19.30 16.26 -10.93
C LEU A 249 17.99 15.92 -10.19
N GLY A 250 17.04 16.83 -10.25
CA GLY A 250 15.67 16.65 -9.73
C GLY A 250 15.49 16.96 -8.25
N GLY A 251 16.53 17.42 -7.55
CA GLY A 251 16.44 17.82 -6.15
C GLY A 251 17.63 17.36 -5.31
N ARG A 252 17.59 17.64 -4.01
CA ARG A 252 18.66 17.27 -3.07
C ARG A 252 18.74 15.75 -2.94
N ALA A 253 19.94 15.20 -3.05
CA ALA A 253 20.15 13.74 -2.98
C ALA A 253 19.80 13.14 -1.61
N ASP A 254 19.91 13.92 -0.51
CA ASP A 254 19.54 13.53 0.85
C ASP A 254 18.05 13.68 1.18
N ASP A 255 17.20 14.17 0.26
CA ASP A 255 15.77 14.32 0.46
C ASP A 255 15.10 12.97 0.80
N LEU A 256 14.09 13.02 1.69
CA LEU A 256 13.27 11.86 2.07
C LEU A 256 12.49 11.24 0.89
N ALA A 257 12.31 11.98 -0.18
CA ALA A 257 11.71 11.48 -1.40
C ALA A 257 12.65 10.58 -2.20
N ASN A 258 13.98 10.72 -2.02
CA ASN A 258 14.97 9.86 -2.67
C ASN A 258 15.16 8.57 -1.87
N GLN A 259 14.66 7.46 -2.41
CA GLN A 259 14.72 6.12 -1.81
C GLN A 259 15.79 5.23 -2.50
N SER A 260 16.96 5.81 -2.78
CA SER A 260 18.15 5.09 -3.26
C SER A 260 19.14 4.79 -2.12
N LEU A 261 20.10 3.90 -2.37
CA LEU A 261 21.22 3.67 -1.45
C LEU A 261 22.03 4.96 -1.21
N HIS A 262 22.29 5.73 -2.27
CA HIS A 262 22.98 7.01 -2.18
C HIS A 262 22.25 7.98 -1.22
N GLY A 263 20.95 8.19 -1.43
CA GLY A 263 20.15 9.05 -0.53
C GLY A 263 20.13 8.56 0.92
N ALA A 264 20.10 7.24 1.13
CA ALA A 264 20.13 6.67 2.48
C ALA A 264 21.49 6.91 3.18
N LEU A 265 22.62 6.74 2.48
CA LEU A 265 23.95 6.98 3.02
C LEU A 265 24.15 8.45 3.42
N LEU A 266 23.68 9.38 2.58
CA LEU A 266 23.72 10.81 2.88
C LEU A 266 22.88 11.15 4.14
N ARG A 267 21.69 10.58 4.28
CA ARG A 267 20.84 10.75 5.48
C ARG A 267 21.46 10.14 6.75
N LEU A 268 22.32 9.14 6.60
CA LEU A 268 23.11 8.58 7.71
C LEU A 268 24.35 9.41 8.04
N GLY A 269 24.58 10.53 7.35
CA GLY A 269 25.68 11.46 7.60
C GLY A 269 26.99 11.12 6.88
N LEU A 270 27.00 10.12 5.99
CA LEU A 270 28.17 9.85 5.16
C LEU A 270 28.28 10.93 4.07
N GLN A 271 29.48 11.45 3.84
CA GLN A 271 29.75 12.48 2.85
C GLN A 271 31.13 12.29 2.19
N GLY A 272 31.31 12.90 1.01
CA GLY A 272 32.56 12.94 0.30
C GLY A 272 33.03 11.59 -0.27
N PRO A 273 34.34 11.36 -0.45
CA PRO A 273 34.87 10.17 -1.10
C PRO A 273 34.52 8.85 -0.41
N LEU A 274 34.33 8.86 0.91
CA LEU A 274 33.92 7.68 1.67
C LEU A 274 32.51 7.25 1.30
N GLU A 275 31.58 8.20 1.24
CA GLU A 275 30.18 7.94 0.83
C GLU A 275 30.15 7.33 -0.58
N ILE A 276 30.85 7.95 -1.54
CA ILE A 276 30.91 7.48 -2.93
C ILE A 276 31.46 6.05 -2.99
N THR A 277 32.53 5.75 -2.27
CA THR A 277 33.13 4.41 -2.24
C THR A 277 32.17 3.37 -1.66
N VAL A 278 31.52 3.69 -0.54
CA VAL A 278 30.54 2.81 0.11
C VAL A 278 29.33 2.62 -0.80
N PHE A 279 28.83 3.69 -1.43
CA PHE A 279 27.72 3.62 -2.36
C PHE A 279 28.03 2.66 -3.53
N PHE A 280 29.15 2.85 -4.25
CA PHE A 280 29.47 1.98 -5.38
C PHE A 280 29.71 0.53 -4.97
N THR A 281 30.33 0.30 -3.81
CA THR A 281 30.57 -1.04 -3.26
C THR A 281 29.23 -1.75 -2.97
N LEU A 282 28.32 -1.08 -2.25
CA LEU A 282 27.01 -1.63 -1.92
C LEU A 282 26.13 -1.78 -3.18
N ALA A 283 26.15 -0.80 -4.07
CA ALA A 283 25.39 -0.86 -5.33
C ALA A 283 25.86 -2.03 -6.20
N ALA A 284 27.18 -2.26 -6.33
CA ALA A 284 27.73 -3.41 -7.03
C ALA A 284 27.32 -4.74 -6.38
N ALA A 285 27.39 -4.83 -5.05
CA ALA A 285 26.96 -6.02 -4.31
C ALA A 285 25.47 -6.31 -4.53
N VAL A 286 24.61 -5.30 -4.38
CA VAL A 286 23.17 -5.40 -4.61
C VAL A 286 22.85 -5.79 -6.06
N ALA A 287 23.55 -5.18 -7.03
CA ALA A 287 23.40 -5.50 -8.44
C ALA A 287 23.74 -6.97 -8.71
N VAL A 288 24.92 -7.43 -8.28
CA VAL A 288 25.37 -8.81 -8.53
C VAL A 288 24.47 -9.83 -7.82
N LEU A 289 24.21 -9.66 -6.54
CA LEU A 289 23.42 -10.62 -5.75
C LEU A 289 21.95 -10.61 -6.18
N GLY A 290 21.36 -9.44 -6.38
CA GLY A 290 19.99 -9.29 -6.82
C GLY A 290 19.77 -9.84 -8.23
N MET A 291 20.72 -9.58 -9.15
CA MET A 291 20.65 -10.13 -10.50
C MET A 291 20.81 -11.67 -10.54
N ARG A 292 21.70 -12.24 -9.73
CA ARG A 292 21.78 -13.70 -9.58
C ARG A 292 20.45 -14.30 -9.14
N ARG A 293 19.77 -13.64 -8.20
CA ARG A 293 18.44 -14.06 -7.75
C ARG A 293 17.38 -13.88 -8.83
N ALA A 294 17.34 -12.74 -9.51
CA ALA A 294 16.40 -12.49 -10.60
C ALA A 294 16.52 -13.56 -11.70
N ILE A 295 17.75 -13.86 -12.13
CA ILE A 295 18.04 -14.91 -13.13
C ILE A 295 17.56 -16.28 -12.63
N ARG A 296 17.80 -16.63 -11.37
CA ARG A 296 17.32 -17.89 -10.77
C ARG A 296 15.80 -18.01 -10.86
N TYR A 297 15.04 -16.97 -10.46
CA TYR A 297 13.57 -17.02 -10.53
C TYR A 297 13.05 -16.95 -11.97
N ALA A 298 13.71 -16.27 -12.88
CA ALA A 298 13.37 -16.29 -14.30
C ALA A 298 13.51 -17.71 -14.89
N ARG A 299 14.61 -18.42 -14.58
CA ARG A 299 14.84 -19.81 -14.98
C ARG A 299 13.85 -20.78 -14.34
N ASP A 300 13.36 -20.47 -13.16
CA ASP A 300 12.28 -21.20 -12.48
C ASP A 300 10.89 -20.91 -13.09
N GLY A 301 10.80 -20.12 -14.17
CA GLY A 301 9.55 -19.76 -14.84
C GLY A 301 8.73 -18.68 -14.11
N GLN A 302 9.32 -17.97 -13.18
CA GLN A 302 8.70 -16.85 -12.45
C GLN A 302 9.19 -15.49 -13.00
N LEU A 303 9.02 -15.27 -14.32
CA LEU A 303 9.56 -14.09 -14.99
C LEU A 303 9.06 -12.78 -14.39
N LEU A 304 7.78 -12.68 -13.98
CA LEU A 304 7.25 -11.45 -13.35
C LEU A 304 7.95 -11.14 -12.01
N LEU A 305 8.23 -12.17 -11.20
CA LEU A 305 9.01 -12.00 -9.97
C LEU A 305 10.46 -11.60 -10.29
N ALA A 306 11.06 -12.17 -11.33
CA ALA A 306 12.40 -11.78 -11.77
C ALA A 306 12.45 -10.31 -12.22
N VAL A 307 11.45 -9.85 -12.97
CA VAL A 307 11.29 -8.44 -13.36
C VAL A 307 11.14 -7.55 -12.12
N ALA A 308 10.33 -7.95 -11.15
CA ALA A 308 10.16 -7.21 -9.90
C ALA A 308 11.48 -7.11 -9.11
N ILE A 309 12.23 -8.21 -8.97
CA ILE A 309 13.53 -8.23 -8.30
C ILE A 309 14.52 -7.30 -9.03
N THR A 310 14.61 -7.41 -10.37
CA THR A 310 15.47 -6.51 -11.17
C THR A 310 15.09 -5.05 -10.97
N GLY A 311 13.79 -4.73 -10.98
CA GLY A 311 13.29 -3.37 -10.71
C GLY A 311 13.62 -2.89 -9.29
N CYS A 312 13.58 -3.76 -8.27
CA CYS A 312 14.02 -3.43 -6.93
C CYS A 312 15.54 -3.15 -6.87
N VAL A 313 16.35 -3.87 -7.66
CA VAL A 313 17.77 -3.55 -7.83
C VAL A 313 17.93 -2.18 -8.49
N VAL A 314 17.21 -1.88 -9.57
CA VAL A 314 17.20 -0.57 -10.25
C VAL A 314 16.95 0.56 -9.25
N VAL A 315 15.93 0.42 -8.38
CA VAL A 315 15.62 1.42 -7.34
C VAL A 315 16.78 1.62 -6.38
N ALA A 316 17.39 0.53 -5.92
CA ALA A 316 18.45 0.60 -4.90
C ALA A 316 19.75 1.21 -5.44
N VAL A 317 20.18 0.80 -6.66
CA VAL A 317 21.49 1.18 -7.22
C VAL A 317 21.47 2.50 -8.00
N SER A 318 20.31 3.02 -8.33
CA SER A 318 20.20 4.33 -8.97
C SER A 318 20.76 5.42 -8.04
N PRO A 319 21.50 6.41 -8.54
CA PRO A 319 21.95 7.56 -7.73
C PRO A 319 20.77 8.30 -7.10
N THR A 320 19.65 8.39 -7.84
CA THR A 320 18.40 8.96 -7.36
C THR A 320 17.24 8.03 -7.70
N SER A 321 16.34 7.81 -6.72
CA SER A 321 15.11 7.03 -6.88
C SER A 321 13.97 7.76 -6.16
N TRP A 322 13.34 8.65 -6.90
CA TRP A 322 12.25 9.49 -6.41
C TRP A 322 10.97 8.70 -6.18
N LYS A 323 10.09 9.17 -5.30
CA LYS A 323 8.85 8.48 -4.92
C LYS A 323 8.02 8.00 -6.11
N HIS A 324 7.97 8.74 -7.20
CA HIS A 324 7.25 8.37 -8.42
C HIS A 324 7.92 7.21 -9.20
N GLN A 325 9.23 6.96 -9.01
CA GLN A 325 9.99 5.90 -9.69
C GLN A 325 9.95 4.54 -8.96
N LEU A 326 9.36 4.48 -7.76
CA LEU A 326 9.38 3.30 -6.88
C LEU A 326 8.37 2.21 -7.27
N LEU A 327 7.70 2.34 -8.40
CA LEU A 327 6.63 1.43 -8.82
C LEU A 327 7.09 -0.04 -8.97
N TRP A 328 8.38 -0.24 -9.25
CA TRP A 328 9.02 -1.55 -9.30
C TRP A 328 8.84 -2.38 -8.02
N VAL A 329 8.86 -1.72 -6.85
CA VAL A 329 8.72 -2.39 -5.55
C VAL A 329 7.33 -2.99 -5.39
N LEU A 330 6.29 -2.34 -5.92
CA LEU A 330 4.92 -2.87 -5.89
C LEU A 330 4.79 -4.19 -6.63
N LEU A 331 5.56 -4.39 -7.72
CA LEU A 331 5.53 -5.64 -8.48
C LEU A 331 6.01 -6.85 -7.66
N ALA A 332 6.81 -6.63 -6.60
CA ALA A 332 7.26 -7.70 -5.72
C ALA A 332 6.14 -8.36 -4.91
N VAL A 333 4.92 -7.78 -4.91
CA VAL A 333 3.71 -8.37 -4.32
C VAL A 333 3.41 -9.78 -4.86
N VAL A 334 3.86 -10.12 -6.06
CA VAL A 334 3.65 -11.43 -6.69
C VAL A 334 4.48 -12.56 -6.07
N GLY A 335 5.50 -12.20 -5.29
CA GLY A 335 6.38 -13.16 -4.63
C GLY A 335 5.64 -13.98 -3.57
N ARG A 336 5.80 -15.31 -3.61
CA ARG A 336 5.22 -16.24 -2.63
C ARG A 336 6.26 -16.58 -1.58
N VAL A 337 5.91 -16.39 -0.30
CA VAL A 337 6.80 -16.65 0.84
C VAL A 337 6.09 -17.55 1.84
N GLY A 338 6.85 -18.43 2.49
CA GLY A 338 6.36 -19.23 3.63
C GLY A 338 5.75 -20.57 3.25
N LYS A 339 6.05 -21.56 4.10
CA LYS A 339 5.59 -22.95 3.94
C LYS A 339 4.14 -23.13 4.43
N LYS A 340 3.74 -22.40 5.47
CA LYS A 340 2.37 -22.46 6.02
C LYS A 340 1.46 -21.49 5.25
N ALA A 341 0.20 -21.86 5.07
CA ALA A 341 -0.79 -21.03 4.41
C ALA A 341 -0.90 -19.62 5.03
N SER A 342 -0.85 -19.53 6.36
CA SER A 342 -0.88 -18.27 7.11
C SER A 342 0.32 -17.35 6.86
N SER A 343 1.50 -17.89 6.61
CA SER A 343 2.71 -17.09 6.36
C SER A 343 2.78 -16.50 4.93
N ARG A 344 2.00 -17.03 3.99
CA ARG A 344 1.99 -16.56 2.59
C ARG A 344 1.43 -15.16 2.39
N TYR A 345 0.66 -14.67 3.35
CA TYR A 345 0.10 -13.33 3.28
C TYR A 345 1.03 -12.23 3.77
N VAL A 346 2.02 -12.59 4.59
CA VAL A 346 2.89 -11.61 5.25
C VAL A 346 3.62 -10.73 4.25
N TRP A 347 4.21 -11.32 3.21
CA TRP A 347 4.97 -10.56 2.23
C TRP A 347 4.11 -9.64 1.36
N PRO A 348 3.03 -10.12 0.69
CA PRO A 348 2.15 -9.25 -0.05
C PRO A 348 1.57 -8.10 0.79
N VAL A 349 1.21 -8.37 2.06
CA VAL A 349 0.76 -7.32 2.99
C VAL A 349 1.84 -6.28 3.20
N ALA A 350 3.06 -6.70 3.54
CA ALA A 350 4.16 -5.79 3.78
C ALA A 350 4.41 -4.87 2.58
N VAL A 351 4.47 -5.44 1.36
CA VAL A 351 4.64 -4.65 0.13
C VAL A 351 3.49 -3.65 -0.07
N VAL A 352 2.24 -4.10 0.07
CA VAL A 352 1.09 -3.20 -0.14
C VAL A 352 1.07 -2.09 0.91
N LEU A 353 1.33 -2.38 2.18
CA LEU A 353 1.40 -1.36 3.23
C LEU A 353 2.49 -0.32 2.92
N VAL A 354 3.71 -0.76 2.64
CA VAL A 354 4.84 0.12 2.30
C VAL A 354 4.54 0.99 1.09
N MET A 355 3.85 0.45 0.09
CA MET A 355 3.58 1.16 -1.16
C MET A 355 2.31 2.03 -1.13
N THR A 356 1.45 1.89 -0.14
CA THR A 356 0.18 2.63 -0.08
C THR A 356 0.06 3.57 1.11
N LEU A 357 0.81 3.34 2.19
CA LEU A 357 0.77 4.15 3.41
C LEU A 357 2.03 5.02 3.54
N PRO A 358 1.91 6.25 4.06
CA PRO A 358 3.07 7.04 4.45
C PRO A 358 3.88 6.33 5.55
N ALA A 359 5.21 6.41 5.48
CA ALA A 359 6.10 5.77 6.46
C ALA A 359 5.82 6.18 7.91
N LYS A 360 5.42 7.44 8.13
CA LYS A 360 5.03 7.96 9.45
C LYS A 360 3.81 7.26 10.09
N MET A 361 3.01 6.55 9.29
CA MET A 361 1.89 5.74 9.80
C MET A 361 2.30 4.33 10.18
N MET A 362 3.44 3.85 9.67
CA MET A 362 3.92 2.48 9.90
C MET A 362 4.99 2.42 10.99
N VAL A 363 5.82 3.46 11.09
CA VAL A 363 6.94 3.52 12.01
C VAL A 363 6.75 4.70 12.96
N PRO A 364 6.79 4.46 14.28
CA PRO A 364 6.65 5.50 15.30
C PRO A 364 7.65 6.64 15.14
N ASN A 365 7.26 7.83 15.61
CA ASN A 365 8.10 9.03 15.57
C ASN A 365 9.12 9.03 16.72
N VAL A 366 10.07 8.11 16.68
CA VAL A 366 11.16 7.96 17.65
C VAL A 366 12.48 8.11 16.93
N GLY A 367 13.39 8.93 17.43
CA GLY A 367 14.67 9.26 16.78
C GLY A 367 15.47 8.03 16.34
N VAL A 368 15.58 7.01 17.20
CA VAL A 368 16.28 5.74 16.87
C VAL A 368 15.66 5.00 15.68
N LEU A 369 14.37 5.23 15.39
CA LEU A 369 13.65 4.59 14.28
C LEU A 369 13.64 5.44 13.00
N TYR A 370 14.17 6.67 13.00
CA TYR A 370 14.23 7.51 11.80
C TYR A 370 14.94 6.85 10.61
N PRO A 371 16.10 6.20 10.79
CA PRO A 371 16.75 5.50 9.67
C PRO A 371 15.86 4.42 9.03
N LEU A 372 15.04 3.72 9.83
CA LEU A 372 14.08 2.76 9.34
C LEU A 372 12.89 3.46 8.64
N ARG A 373 12.30 4.47 9.30
CA ARG A 373 11.14 5.19 8.80
C ARG A 373 11.41 5.90 7.48
N ASP A 374 12.54 6.59 7.40
CA ASP A 374 12.89 7.45 6.29
C ASP A 374 13.37 6.65 5.06
N ASN A 375 13.66 5.36 5.24
CA ASN A 375 14.13 4.44 4.19
C ASN A 375 13.24 3.20 3.98
N VAL A 376 11.99 3.22 4.46
CA VAL A 376 11.09 2.04 4.43
C VAL A 376 10.95 1.43 3.03
N VAL A 377 10.84 2.24 1.97
CA VAL A 377 10.65 1.72 0.61
C VAL A 377 11.95 1.16 0.06
N LEU A 378 13.09 1.81 0.31
CA LEU A 378 14.41 1.26 -0.01
C LEU A 378 14.63 -0.09 0.68
N LEU A 379 14.31 -0.19 1.97
CA LEU A 379 14.44 -1.44 2.73
C LEU A 379 13.54 -2.55 2.16
N ALA A 380 12.33 -2.23 1.72
CA ALA A 380 11.46 -3.18 1.03
C ALA A 380 12.03 -3.62 -0.33
N ALA A 381 12.66 -2.70 -1.07
CA ALA A 381 13.37 -3.02 -2.31
C ALA A 381 14.56 -3.95 -2.06
N LEU A 382 15.41 -3.62 -1.10
CA LEU A 382 16.55 -4.45 -0.70
C LEU A 382 16.11 -5.82 -0.17
N ALA A 383 15.08 -5.87 0.65
CA ALA A 383 14.50 -7.12 1.13
C ALA A 383 14.02 -7.99 -0.04
N SER A 384 13.31 -7.40 -1.01
CA SER A 384 12.86 -8.10 -2.23
C SER A 384 14.03 -8.62 -3.07
N ALA A 385 15.04 -7.77 -3.24
CA ALA A 385 16.19 -8.09 -4.09
C ALA A 385 17.10 -9.15 -3.46
N LEU A 386 17.32 -9.13 -2.14
CA LEU A 386 18.40 -9.88 -1.49
C LEU A 386 17.94 -10.94 -0.50
N VAL A 387 16.92 -10.64 0.33
CA VAL A 387 16.66 -11.38 1.58
C VAL A 387 15.46 -12.30 1.50
N VAL A 388 14.32 -11.82 1.02
CA VAL A 388 13.04 -12.54 1.11
C VAL A 388 13.10 -13.91 0.43
N PRO A 389 12.87 -15.02 1.14
CA PRO A 389 12.99 -16.37 0.59
C PRO A 389 11.74 -16.74 -0.23
N PHE A 390 11.65 -16.25 -1.46
CA PHE A 390 10.54 -16.61 -2.34
C PHE A 390 10.57 -18.10 -2.70
N LEU A 391 9.39 -18.71 -2.72
CA LEU A 391 9.20 -20.10 -3.08
C LEU A 391 9.50 -20.32 -4.57
N THR A 392 10.24 -21.38 -4.90
CA THR A 392 10.42 -21.85 -6.29
C THR A 392 9.21 -22.67 -6.74
N ARG A 393 8.97 -22.76 -8.05
CA ARG A 393 7.86 -23.56 -8.61
C ARG A 393 7.99 -25.06 -8.33
N ALA A 394 9.21 -25.53 -8.07
CA ALA A 394 9.49 -26.91 -7.66
C ALA A 394 9.07 -27.19 -6.20
N SER A 395 8.86 -26.15 -5.40
CA SER A 395 8.43 -26.33 -4.02
C SER A 395 6.99 -26.86 -3.96
N GLU A 396 6.75 -27.88 -3.15
CA GLU A 396 5.43 -28.43 -2.84
C GLU A 396 4.45 -27.31 -2.40
N TYR A 397 4.94 -26.41 -1.58
CA TYR A 397 4.16 -25.28 -1.05
C TYR A 397 3.77 -24.24 -2.11
N TYR A 398 4.45 -24.20 -3.26
CA TYR A 398 4.12 -23.25 -4.32
C TYR A 398 2.76 -23.50 -4.94
N ARG A 399 2.40 -24.78 -5.13
CA ARG A 399 1.14 -25.20 -5.78
C ARG A 399 -0.04 -25.29 -4.82
N THR A 400 0.21 -25.37 -3.52
CA THR A 400 -0.85 -25.47 -2.51
C THR A 400 -1.72 -24.20 -2.57
N PRO A 401 -3.04 -24.31 -2.80
CA PRO A 401 -3.91 -23.15 -2.87
C PRO A 401 -3.91 -22.42 -1.53
N LEU A 402 -4.05 -21.09 -1.59
CA LEU A 402 -4.30 -20.32 -0.37
C LEU A 402 -5.67 -20.71 0.17
N PRO A 403 -5.80 -20.92 1.50
CA PRO A 403 -7.11 -21.21 2.09
C PRO A 403 -8.07 -20.09 1.75
N THR A 404 -9.22 -20.44 1.21
CA THR A 404 -10.27 -19.46 0.85
C THR A 404 -11.29 -19.29 1.96
N GLU A 405 -11.28 -20.20 2.94
CA GLU A 405 -12.21 -20.21 4.09
C GLU A 405 -11.39 -20.41 5.36
N TYR A 406 -11.40 -19.39 6.23
CA TYR A 406 -10.70 -19.40 7.53
C TYR A 406 -11.65 -19.57 8.72
N ALA A 407 -12.95 -19.61 8.46
CA ALA A 407 -13.96 -19.80 9.50
C ALA A 407 -15.13 -20.60 8.95
N PRO A 408 -15.82 -21.38 9.77
CA PRO A 408 -17.06 -22.02 9.40
C PRO A 408 -18.07 -21.00 8.86
N LYS A 409 -18.95 -21.43 7.97
CA LYS A 409 -19.99 -20.57 7.37
C LYS A 409 -20.74 -19.86 8.50
N ALA A 410 -20.52 -18.56 8.69
CA ALA A 410 -21.25 -17.81 9.69
C ALA A 410 -22.73 -17.87 9.35
N GLN A 411 -23.51 -18.36 10.27
CA GLN A 411 -24.96 -18.21 10.25
C GLN A 411 -25.25 -16.74 10.53
N THR A 412 -25.57 -15.95 9.52
CA THR A 412 -25.93 -14.55 9.69
C THR A 412 -27.45 -14.43 9.70
N ARG A 413 -27.96 -13.63 10.61
CA ARG A 413 -29.40 -13.34 10.71
C ARG A 413 -29.92 -12.49 9.54
N LEU A 414 -29.03 -11.85 8.78
CA LEU A 414 -29.39 -11.01 7.63
C LEU A 414 -29.34 -11.82 6.33
N SER A 415 -30.37 -12.62 6.08
CA SER A 415 -30.51 -13.39 4.85
C SER A 415 -30.71 -12.53 3.60
N TRP A 416 -31.25 -11.32 3.77
CA TRP A 416 -31.57 -10.37 2.69
C TRP A 416 -30.37 -9.53 2.21
N ALA A 417 -29.25 -9.50 2.95
CA ALA A 417 -28.06 -8.72 2.60
C ALA A 417 -26.87 -9.61 2.18
N PRO A 418 -26.96 -10.37 1.07
CA PRO A 418 -25.95 -11.37 0.71
C PRO A 418 -24.57 -10.77 0.40
N LEU A 419 -24.51 -9.51 -0.07
CA LEU A 419 -23.25 -8.84 -0.36
C LEU A 419 -22.51 -8.42 0.91
N LEU A 420 -23.21 -7.80 1.87
CA LEU A 420 -22.64 -7.43 3.18
C LEU A 420 -22.22 -8.66 3.97
N ARG A 421 -23.05 -9.68 4.01
CA ARG A 421 -22.74 -10.97 4.60
C ARG A 421 -21.47 -11.58 4.02
N ARG A 422 -21.28 -11.47 2.71
CA ARG A 422 -20.13 -12.04 2.02
C ARG A 422 -18.85 -11.22 2.22
N ALA A 423 -18.93 -9.89 2.18
CA ALA A 423 -17.82 -9.02 2.52
C ALA A 423 -17.35 -9.29 3.96
N ALA A 424 -18.31 -9.52 4.89
CA ALA A 424 -18.01 -9.85 6.28
C ALA A 424 -17.48 -11.28 6.48
N SER A 425 -17.79 -12.25 5.62
CA SER A 425 -17.52 -13.67 5.87
C SER A 425 -16.26 -14.28 5.24
N ARG A 426 -15.55 -13.55 4.36
CA ARG A 426 -14.40 -14.12 3.63
C ARG A 426 -13.23 -13.16 3.60
N PRO A 427 -12.31 -13.25 4.53
CA PRO A 427 -11.08 -12.47 4.47
C PRO A 427 -10.24 -12.92 3.26
N ASN A 428 -10.25 -12.09 2.23
CA ASN A 428 -9.25 -12.12 1.18
C ASN A 428 -8.29 -10.97 1.47
N LEU A 429 -7.01 -11.26 1.62
CA LEU A 429 -6.04 -10.27 2.02
C LEU A 429 -6.08 -9.00 1.18
N LEU A 430 -6.16 -9.12 -0.15
CA LEU A 430 -6.23 -7.97 -1.03
C LEU A 430 -7.53 -7.17 -0.85
N LEU A 431 -8.65 -7.86 -0.60
CA LEU A 431 -9.92 -7.19 -0.28
C LEU A 431 -9.88 -6.55 1.10
N GLU A 432 -9.22 -7.15 2.08
CA GLU A 432 -9.03 -6.56 3.42
C GLU A 432 -8.16 -5.30 3.35
N LEU A 433 -7.05 -5.35 2.64
CA LEU A 433 -6.19 -4.20 2.44
C LEU A 433 -6.92 -3.08 1.68
N LEU A 434 -7.69 -3.45 0.66
CA LEU A 434 -8.52 -2.51 -0.08
C LEU A 434 -9.60 -1.90 0.83
N LEU A 435 -10.27 -2.72 1.64
CA LEU A 435 -11.29 -2.25 2.59
C LEU A 435 -10.71 -1.29 3.62
N ILE A 436 -9.58 -1.64 4.25
CA ILE A 436 -8.86 -0.76 5.17
C ILE A 436 -8.50 0.56 4.47
N ARG A 437 -8.01 0.47 3.24
CA ARG A 437 -7.59 1.64 2.48
C ARG A 437 -8.74 2.53 2.03
N VAL A 438 -9.86 1.93 1.60
CA VAL A 438 -11.09 2.67 1.25
C VAL A 438 -11.69 3.32 2.48
N THR A 439 -11.77 2.59 3.61
CA THR A 439 -12.26 3.14 4.88
C THR A 439 -11.37 4.31 5.35
N TYR A 440 -10.06 4.17 5.27
CA TYR A 440 -9.13 5.25 5.60
C TYR A 440 -9.25 6.44 4.63
N ALA A 441 -9.44 6.19 3.34
CA ALA A 441 -9.66 7.26 2.37
C ALA A 441 -11.00 8.00 2.62
N ALA A 442 -12.06 7.26 2.95
CA ALA A 442 -13.33 7.83 3.37
C ALA A 442 -13.18 8.64 4.67
N TYR A 443 -12.46 8.11 5.66
CA TYR A 443 -12.13 8.84 6.88
C TYR A 443 -11.44 10.17 6.59
N GLN A 444 -10.38 10.18 5.79
CA GLN A 444 -9.67 11.40 5.43
C GLN A 444 -10.59 12.41 4.70
N ARG A 445 -11.44 11.92 3.81
CA ARG A 445 -12.35 12.78 3.03
C ARG A 445 -13.45 13.37 3.91
N THR A 446 -14.12 12.56 4.71
CA THR A 446 -15.16 13.03 5.64
C THR A 446 -14.58 14.02 6.65
N ARG A 447 -13.36 13.75 7.14
CA ARG A 447 -12.66 14.67 8.04
C ARG A 447 -12.37 16.04 7.39
N LEU A 448 -12.12 16.08 6.07
CA LEU A 448 -11.90 17.35 5.35
C LEU A 448 -13.21 18.08 5.03
N GLU A 449 -14.28 17.35 4.72
CA GLU A 449 -15.57 17.91 4.29
C GLU A 449 -16.52 18.22 5.44
N ALA A 450 -16.38 17.55 6.58
CA ALA A 450 -17.19 17.77 7.79
C ALA A 450 -16.76 19.02 8.60
N ALA A 451 -15.98 19.93 8.00
CA ALA A 451 -15.63 21.21 8.59
C ALA A 451 -16.89 22.09 8.67
N GLY A 452 -17.67 21.93 9.73
CA GLY A 452 -18.69 22.89 10.13
C GLY A 452 -18.08 24.28 10.38
N SER A 453 -18.91 25.32 10.44
CA SER A 453 -18.39 26.65 10.77
C SER A 453 -17.69 26.60 12.14
N ARG A 454 -16.60 27.35 12.29
CA ARG A 454 -15.85 27.48 13.55
C ARG A 454 -16.79 27.85 14.71
N ALA A 455 -17.73 28.76 14.45
CA ALA A 455 -18.68 29.23 15.46
C ALA A 455 -19.56 28.10 16.03
N VAL A 456 -20.08 27.20 15.16
CA VAL A 456 -20.89 26.04 15.59
C VAL A 456 -20.04 25.04 16.38
N ALA A 457 -18.82 24.80 15.94
CA ALA A 457 -17.92 23.85 16.63
C ALA A 457 -17.50 24.38 18.04
N GLU A 458 -17.29 25.70 18.18
CA GLU A 458 -17.00 26.33 19.46
C GLU A 458 -18.24 26.38 20.37
N GLU A 459 -19.45 26.49 19.82
CA GLU A 459 -20.71 26.45 20.59
C GLU A 459 -20.90 25.05 21.18
N HIS A 460 -20.81 23.99 20.37
CA HIS A 460 -20.86 22.63 20.87
C HIS A 460 -19.77 22.36 21.94
N ALA A 461 -18.58 22.95 21.79
CA ALA A 461 -17.52 22.80 22.78
C ALA A 461 -17.86 23.47 24.12
N ARG A 462 -18.57 24.61 24.11
CA ARG A 462 -19.08 25.24 25.34
C ARG A 462 -20.14 24.38 26.02
N GLU A 463 -21.02 23.73 25.23
CA GLU A 463 -22.00 22.78 25.75
C GLU A 463 -21.32 21.58 26.43
N ILE A 464 -20.33 20.97 25.78
CA ILE A 464 -19.56 19.86 26.34
C ILE A 464 -18.88 20.30 27.64
N LEU A 465 -18.19 21.44 27.65
CA LEU A 465 -17.53 21.98 28.84
C LEU A 465 -18.55 22.25 29.98
N ALA A 466 -19.74 22.73 29.65
CA ALA A 466 -20.79 22.95 30.66
C ALA A 466 -21.24 21.62 31.28
N VAL A 467 -21.38 20.56 30.49
CA VAL A 467 -21.72 19.23 30.99
C VAL A 467 -20.56 18.65 31.84
N GLU A 468 -19.30 18.79 31.41
CA GLU A 468 -18.14 18.31 32.17
C GLU A 468 -18.02 19.02 33.51
N LYS A 469 -18.25 20.35 33.55
CA LYS A 469 -18.31 21.12 34.81
C LYS A 469 -19.44 20.65 35.72
N ALA A 470 -20.63 20.41 35.17
CA ALA A 470 -21.75 19.90 35.95
C ALA A 470 -21.49 18.50 36.54
N LEU A 471 -20.68 17.71 35.88
CA LEU A 471 -20.25 16.36 36.31
C LEU A 471 -18.96 16.38 37.14
N PHE A 472 -18.32 17.52 37.35
CA PHE A 472 -17.04 17.70 38.06
C PHE A 472 -15.90 16.90 37.44
N ILE A 473 -15.86 16.78 36.10
CA ILE A 473 -14.83 16.06 35.33
C ILE A 473 -14.03 16.96 34.39
N ASP A 474 -14.17 18.29 34.49
CA ASP A 474 -13.47 19.30 33.67
C ASP A 474 -11.98 19.45 34.08
N ILE A 475 -11.21 18.39 33.92
CA ILE A 475 -9.80 18.30 34.37
C ILE A 475 -8.80 18.68 33.28
N GLU A 476 -9.22 18.96 32.04
CA GLU A 476 -8.37 19.16 30.88
C GLU A 476 -7.31 20.24 31.11
N HIS A 477 -7.72 21.39 31.62
CA HIS A 477 -6.80 22.51 31.89
C HIS A 477 -5.73 22.14 32.91
N TRP A 478 -6.16 21.62 34.06
CA TRP A 478 -5.24 21.20 35.12
C TRP A 478 -4.28 20.13 34.65
N PHE A 479 -4.79 19.11 33.98
CA PHE A 479 -3.97 17.96 33.54
C PHE A 479 -2.99 18.34 32.44
N ASN A 480 -3.43 19.13 31.44
CA ASN A 480 -2.57 19.63 30.37
C ASN A 480 -1.40 20.45 30.94
N HIS A 481 -1.66 21.43 31.82
CA HIS A 481 -0.62 22.26 32.42
C HIS A 481 0.36 21.42 33.30
N THR A 482 -0.15 20.45 34.04
CA THR A 482 0.67 19.55 34.86
C THR A 482 1.62 18.77 33.96
N VAL A 483 1.13 18.18 32.87
CA VAL A 483 1.94 17.38 31.93
C VAL A 483 2.95 18.26 31.20
N VAL A 484 2.55 19.45 30.73
CA VAL A 484 3.45 20.37 30.02
C VAL A 484 4.60 20.85 30.91
N GLY A 485 4.36 21.03 32.21
CA GLY A 485 5.40 21.37 33.19
C GLY A 485 6.48 20.30 33.37
N ILE A 486 6.24 19.05 32.95
CA ILE A 486 7.15 17.94 33.11
C ILE A 486 7.63 17.45 31.73
N GLY A 487 8.81 17.89 31.28
CA GLY A 487 9.29 17.71 29.90
C GLY A 487 9.29 16.25 29.39
N TRP A 488 9.73 15.30 30.21
CA TRP A 488 9.73 13.88 29.80
C TRP A 488 8.30 13.31 29.67
N LEU A 489 7.38 13.75 30.54
CA LEU A 489 5.98 13.29 30.55
C LEU A 489 5.23 13.84 29.33
N ARG A 490 5.47 15.12 28.99
CA ARG A 490 5.01 15.71 27.74
C ARG A 490 5.50 14.91 26.53
N GLY A 491 6.80 14.65 26.43
CA GLY A 491 7.37 13.86 25.33
C GLY A 491 6.78 12.46 25.25
N PHE A 492 6.50 11.83 26.38
CA PHE A 492 5.83 10.51 26.44
C PHE A 492 4.40 10.57 25.85
N PHE A 493 3.57 11.52 26.29
CA PHE A 493 2.20 11.62 25.81
C PHE A 493 2.11 12.07 24.35
N ASP A 494 2.96 12.98 23.92
CA ASP A 494 3.05 13.41 22.51
C ASP A 494 3.41 12.20 21.60
N PHE A 495 4.39 11.41 22.00
CA PHE A 495 4.76 10.18 21.30
C PHE A 495 3.63 9.15 21.31
N TYR A 496 3.02 8.93 22.47
CA TYR A 496 1.93 7.96 22.62
C TYR A 496 0.74 8.33 21.72
N TYR A 497 0.32 9.60 21.77
CA TYR A 497 -0.76 10.13 20.95
C TYR A 497 -0.49 9.99 19.45
N THR A 498 0.69 10.35 18.99
CA THR A 498 1.02 10.36 17.56
C THR A 498 1.25 8.97 16.96
N SER A 499 1.62 7.97 17.78
CA SER A 499 2.11 6.67 17.28
C SER A 499 1.14 5.52 17.55
N PHE A 500 0.60 5.40 18.78
CA PHE A 500 -0.05 4.17 19.22
C PHE A 500 -1.43 3.96 18.60
N HIS A 501 -2.15 5.02 18.26
CA HIS A 501 -3.49 4.93 17.68
C HIS A 501 -3.53 4.26 16.29
N PHE A 502 -2.40 4.17 15.57
CA PHE A 502 -2.31 3.43 14.31
C PHE A 502 -1.55 2.12 14.45
N VAL A 503 -0.44 2.13 15.21
CA VAL A 503 0.44 0.98 15.31
C VAL A 503 -0.25 -0.18 16.03
N VAL A 504 -0.95 0.11 17.14
CA VAL A 504 -1.57 -0.95 17.95
C VAL A 504 -2.74 -1.62 17.21
N PRO A 505 -3.73 -0.90 16.64
CA PRO A 505 -4.82 -1.52 15.89
C PRO A 505 -4.34 -2.34 14.69
N LEU A 506 -3.37 -1.84 13.93
CA LEU A 506 -2.80 -2.58 12.80
C LEU A 506 -2.06 -3.83 13.26
N THR A 507 -1.34 -3.76 14.40
CA THR A 507 -0.66 -4.92 14.99
C THR A 507 -1.67 -5.95 15.46
N VAL A 508 -2.72 -5.55 16.17
CA VAL A 508 -3.80 -6.45 16.63
C VAL A 508 -4.47 -7.12 15.42
N LEU A 509 -4.85 -6.36 14.41
CA LEU A 509 -5.43 -6.91 13.17
C LEU A 509 -4.47 -7.88 12.48
N GLY A 510 -3.19 -7.53 12.37
CA GLY A 510 -2.17 -8.38 11.76
C GLY A 510 -1.95 -9.70 12.51
N VAL A 511 -1.86 -9.64 13.84
CA VAL A 511 -1.71 -10.83 14.70
C VAL A 511 -2.95 -11.72 14.61
N LEU A 512 -4.14 -11.15 14.67
CA LEU A 512 -5.39 -11.90 14.53
C LEU A 512 -5.50 -12.55 13.14
N TYR A 513 -5.20 -11.80 12.09
CA TYR A 513 -5.21 -12.33 10.74
C TYR A 513 -4.27 -13.51 10.55
N TRP A 514 -3.07 -13.43 11.14
CA TRP A 514 -2.06 -14.46 11.02
C TRP A 514 -2.28 -15.65 11.94
N ARG A 515 -2.60 -15.41 13.23
CA ARG A 515 -2.64 -16.45 14.24
C ARG A 515 -4.05 -16.93 14.62
N ARG A 516 -5.06 -16.06 14.42
CA ARG A 516 -6.45 -16.32 14.84
C ARG A 516 -7.46 -15.82 13.79
N PRO A 517 -7.49 -16.42 12.59
CA PRO A 517 -8.33 -15.94 11.49
C PRO A 517 -9.84 -16.02 11.80
N ALA A 518 -10.28 -16.90 12.71
CA ALA A 518 -11.66 -16.96 13.17
C ALA A 518 -12.06 -15.69 13.94
N ASP A 519 -11.19 -15.22 14.84
CA ASP A 519 -11.39 -14.00 15.62
C ASP A 519 -11.21 -12.73 14.77
N TYR A 520 -10.34 -12.78 13.75
CA TYR A 520 -10.06 -11.64 12.87
C TYR A 520 -11.31 -11.06 12.24
N ARG A 521 -12.19 -11.88 11.71
CA ARG A 521 -13.39 -11.44 11.00
C ARG A 521 -14.32 -10.62 11.91
N TRP A 522 -14.58 -11.11 13.11
CA TRP A 522 -15.39 -10.45 14.10
C TRP A 522 -14.76 -9.11 14.52
N ALA A 523 -13.48 -9.13 14.92
CA ALA A 523 -12.75 -7.95 15.36
C ALA A 523 -12.65 -6.88 14.27
N ARG A 524 -12.31 -7.27 13.03
CA ARG A 524 -12.21 -6.37 11.89
C ARG A 524 -13.54 -5.70 11.54
N THR A 525 -14.65 -6.47 11.59
CA THR A 525 -15.97 -5.92 11.31
C THR A 525 -16.36 -4.91 12.38
N ALA A 526 -16.06 -5.18 13.65
CA ALA A 526 -16.33 -4.25 14.74
C ALA A 526 -15.56 -2.91 14.58
N ILE A 527 -14.24 -2.94 14.33
CA ILE A 527 -13.47 -1.69 14.14
C ILE A 527 -13.90 -0.93 12.88
N GLY A 528 -14.23 -1.63 11.80
CA GLY A 528 -14.73 -1.00 10.58
C GLY A 528 -16.05 -0.28 10.80
N LEU A 529 -17.00 -0.90 11.50
CA LEU A 529 -18.29 -0.28 11.85
C LEU A 529 -18.11 0.86 12.85
N THR A 530 -17.27 0.70 13.87
CA THR A 530 -16.91 1.78 14.79
C THR A 530 -16.41 3.00 14.03
N THR A 531 -15.50 2.80 13.08
CA THR A 531 -14.96 3.90 12.28
C THR A 531 -16.03 4.58 11.42
N VAL A 532 -16.91 3.80 10.76
CA VAL A 532 -18.00 4.36 9.96
C VAL A 532 -18.98 5.14 10.83
N LEU A 533 -19.36 4.63 12.01
CA LEU A 533 -20.25 5.33 12.94
C LEU A 533 -19.63 6.63 13.44
N ALA A 534 -18.33 6.62 13.72
CA ALA A 534 -17.63 7.84 14.13
C ALA A 534 -17.60 8.91 13.02
N LEU A 535 -17.44 8.49 11.74
CA LEU A 535 -17.53 9.41 10.61
C LEU A 535 -18.89 10.09 10.51
N VAL A 536 -19.97 9.35 10.80
CA VAL A 536 -21.33 9.92 10.89
C VAL A 536 -21.39 10.96 12.02
N GLY A 537 -20.82 10.65 13.19
CA GLY A 537 -20.72 11.59 14.30
C GLY A 537 -20.00 12.88 13.93
N PHE A 538 -18.83 12.80 13.31
CA PHE A 538 -18.07 13.98 12.86
C PHE A 538 -18.84 14.87 11.87
N PHE A 539 -19.68 14.26 11.04
CA PHE A 539 -20.47 15.00 10.06
C PHE A 539 -21.61 15.76 10.72
N PHE A 540 -22.30 15.16 11.67
CA PHE A 540 -23.48 15.77 12.30
C PHE A 540 -23.17 16.64 13.53
N TYR A 541 -22.04 16.38 14.20
CA TYR A 541 -21.65 17.10 15.42
C TYR A 541 -20.18 17.57 15.35
N PRO A 542 -19.90 18.64 14.57
CA PRO A 542 -18.57 19.24 14.56
C PRO A 542 -18.29 19.81 15.95
N LEU A 543 -17.14 19.46 16.54
CA LEU A 543 -16.74 19.84 17.89
C LEU A 543 -15.32 20.37 17.91
N ALA A 544 -15.11 21.57 18.46
CA ALA A 544 -13.78 22.12 18.64
C ALA A 544 -13.07 21.42 19.83
N PRO A 545 -11.82 20.95 19.64
CA PRO A 545 -11.04 20.38 20.74
C PRO A 545 -10.63 21.47 21.74
N PRO A 546 -10.29 21.09 23.00
CA PRO A 546 -9.94 22.07 24.06
C PRO A 546 -8.84 23.06 23.66
N ARG A 547 -7.83 22.61 22.92
CA ARG A 547 -6.68 23.44 22.44
C ARG A 547 -7.08 24.57 21.50
N LEU A 548 -8.24 24.49 20.85
CA LEU A 548 -8.76 25.52 19.93
C LEU A 548 -9.77 26.45 20.56
N MET A 549 -10.14 26.20 21.82
CA MET A 549 -11.14 27.05 22.53
C MET A 549 -10.52 28.33 23.06
N PRO A 550 -11.01 29.50 22.60
CA PRO A 550 -10.53 30.78 23.11
C PRO A 550 -10.75 30.91 24.63
N GLY A 551 -9.75 31.39 25.34
CA GLY A 551 -9.83 31.69 26.76
C GLY A 551 -9.67 30.51 27.72
N LEU A 552 -9.53 29.29 27.26
CA LEU A 552 -9.26 28.14 28.13
C LEU A 552 -7.77 27.96 28.49
N GLY A 553 -6.86 28.61 27.79
CA GLY A 553 -5.42 28.53 28.07
C GLY A 553 -4.77 27.14 27.88
N ILE A 554 -5.44 26.21 27.21
CA ILE A 554 -4.90 24.88 26.93
C ILE A 554 -3.69 24.97 25.97
N ILE A 555 -2.60 24.30 26.31
CA ILE A 555 -1.36 24.33 25.54
C ILE A 555 -1.39 23.17 24.53
N ASP A 556 -1.31 23.52 23.22
CA ASP A 556 -1.15 22.52 22.16
C ASP A 556 0.30 22.01 22.15
N THR A 557 0.50 20.77 22.56
CA THR A 557 1.83 20.17 22.66
C THR A 557 2.31 19.55 21.34
N ILE A 558 1.40 19.31 20.40
CA ILE A 558 1.66 18.60 19.13
C ILE A 558 1.95 19.59 18.00
N TYR A 559 1.11 20.61 17.85
CA TYR A 559 1.16 21.56 16.72
C TYR A 559 1.76 22.91 17.11
N GLY A 560 1.98 23.15 18.41
CA GLY A 560 2.48 24.42 18.97
C GLY A 560 1.42 25.52 19.01
N VAL A 561 1.85 26.74 19.39
CA VAL A 561 0.95 27.89 19.47
C VAL A 561 0.42 28.23 18.08
N GLN A 562 -0.87 28.03 17.87
CA GLN A 562 -1.55 28.37 16.62
C GLN A 562 -2.02 29.83 16.68
N ASP A 563 -1.32 30.70 15.96
CA ASP A 563 -1.72 32.08 15.78
C ASP A 563 -2.63 32.21 14.56
N PHE A 564 -3.94 32.16 14.79
CA PHE A 564 -4.96 32.26 13.72
C PHE A 564 -5.03 33.66 13.07
N SER A 565 -4.26 34.64 13.57
CA SER A 565 -4.14 35.95 12.95
C SER A 565 -3.16 35.97 11.77
N ARG A 566 -2.36 34.89 11.57
CA ARG A 566 -1.39 34.79 10.47
C ARG A 566 -1.98 34.10 9.24
N PRO A 567 -1.88 34.71 8.02
CA PRO A 567 -2.44 34.17 6.80
C PRO A 567 -1.91 32.76 6.44
N ASP A 568 -0.68 32.42 6.86
CA ASP A 568 -0.02 31.16 6.56
C ASP A 568 -0.61 29.95 7.30
N TYR A 569 -1.24 30.19 8.44
CA TYR A 569 -1.95 29.13 9.19
C TYR A 569 -3.33 28.81 8.61
N GLY A 570 -3.97 29.75 7.89
CA GLY A 570 -5.24 29.52 7.20
C GLY A 570 -5.19 28.39 6.19
N LYS A 571 -4.10 28.28 5.43
CA LYS A 571 -3.90 27.18 4.43
C LYS A 571 -3.65 25.81 5.09
N LEU A 572 -3.04 25.75 6.26
CA LEU A 572 -2.87 24.51 7.04
C LEU A 572 -4.17 24.07 7.73
N THR A 573 -5.01 25.02 8.15
CA THR A 573 -6.34 24.76 8.72
C THR A 573 -7.33 24.27 7.67
N GLU A 574 -7.23 24.72 6.43
CA GLU A 574 -8.03 24.20 5.30
C GLU A 574 -7.67 22.74 4.94
N LEU A 575 -6.44 22.30 5.24
CA LEU A 575 -5.96 20.94 4.93
C LEU A 575 -6.29 19.90 6.01
N THR A 576 -6.72 20.32 7.21
CA THR A 576 -7.05 19.40 8.32
C THR A 576 -8.32 19.86 9.01
N ASN A 577 -9.41 19.09 8.96
CA ASN A 577 -10.56 19.35 9.81
C ASN A 577 -10.15 19.21 11.27
N GLN A 578 -10.04 20.35 11.95
CA GLN A 578 -9.67 20.42 13.36
C GLN A 578 -10.88 20.27 14.31
N TYR A 579 -12.11 20.26 13.77
CA TYR A 579 -13.36 20.21 14.51
C TYR A 579 -14.00 18.81 14.59
N ALA A 580 -13.23 17.76 14.32
CA ALA A 580 -13.64 16.37 14.42
C ALA A 580 -13.19 15.75 15.76
N ALA A 581 -13.58 16.37 16.90
CA ALA A 581 -13.19 15.88 18.20
C ALA A 581 -14.10 14.75 18.70
N MET A 582 -15.43 14.84 18.54
CA MET A 582 -16.40 13.84 19.02
C MET A 582 -17.06 13.07 17.87
N PRO A 583 -17.14 11.74 17.99
CA PRO A 583 -16.56 10.85 19.00
C PRO A 583 -15.06 10.62 18.83
N SER A 584 -14.28 10.54 19.91
CA SER A 584 -12.83 10.32 19.80
C SER A 584 -12.49 8.94 19.19
N LEU A 585 -11.93 8.95 17.97
CA LEU A 585 -11.43 7.72 17.34
C LEU A 585 -10.10 7.23 17.92
N HIS A 586 -9.29 8.12 18.49
CA HIS A 586 -8.08 7.73 19.21
C HIS A 586 -8.45 6.79 20.37
N PHE A 587 -9.40 7.21 21.18
CA PHE A 587 -9.91 6.38 22.26
C PHE A 587 -10.71 5.18 21.74
N GLY A 588 -11.58 5.36 20.76
CA GLY A 588 -12.40 4.28 20.20
C GLY A 588 -11.56 3.13 19.66
N TRP A 589 -10.52 3.40 18.88
CA TRP A 589 -9.64 2.35 18.38
C TRP A 589 -8.81 1.70 19.49
N SER A 590 -8.36 2.46 20.48
CA SER A 590 -7.63 1.90 21.63
C SER A 590 -8.53 1.02 22.50
N LEU A 591 -9.78 1.43 22.75
CA LEU A 591 -10.78 0.63 23.47
C LEU A 591 -11.11 -0.67 22.71
N TRP A 592 -11.30 -0.57 21.38
CA TRP A 592 -11.47 -1.74 20.53
C TRP A 592 -10.27 -2.71 20.67
N CYS A 593 -9.02 -2.21 20.66
CA CYS A 593 -7.82 -3.01 20.88
C CYS A 593 -7.85 -3.68 22.25
N GLY A 594 -8.12 -2.90 23.30
CA GLY A 594 -8.17 -3.40 24.68
C GLY A 594 -9.19 -4.52 24.85
N LEU A 595 -10.42 -4.30 24.39
CA LEU A 595 -11.51 -5.29 24.46
C LEU A 595 -11.18 -6.54 23.61
N THR A 596 -10.68 -6.35 22.40
CA THR A 596 -10.29 -7.46 21.52
C THR A 596 -9.19 -8.32 22.16
N ILE A 597 -8.15 -7.68 22.71
CA ILE A 597 -7.07 -8.38 23.40
C ILE A 597 -7.60 -9.07 24.65
N ALA A 598 -8.42 -8.40 25.47
CA ALA A 598 -9.00 -8.98 26.69
C ALA A 598 -9.85 -10.24 26.41
N ILE A 599 -10.56 -10.25 25.27
CA ILE A 599 -11.39 -11.37 24.84
C ILE A 599 -10.55 -12.53 24.28
N VAL A 600 -9.51 -12.20 23.46
CA VAL A 600 -8.78 -13.21 22.67
C VAL A 600 -7.52 -13.72 23.36
N ALA A 601 -6.87 -12.92 24.21
CA ALA A 601 -5.59 -13.27 24.80
C ALA A 601 -5.73 -14.41 25.83
N PRO A 602 -4.81 -15.41 25.81
CA PRO A 602 -4.87 -16.54 26.73
C PRO A 602 -4.35 -16.20 28.14
N ARG A 603 -3.46 -15.18 28.25
CA ARG A 603 -2.78 -14.88 29.53
C ARG A 603 -3.33 -13.58 30.13
N VAL A 604 -3.50 -13.59 31.48
CA VAL A 604 -4.06 -12.45 32.21
C VAL A 604 -3.23 -11.15 32.00
N TRP A 605 -1.89 -11.23 32.05
CA TRP A 605 -1.05 -10.07 31.87
C TRP A 605 -1.25 -9.38 30.49
N MET A 606 -1.52 -10.18 29.42
CA MET A 606 -1.84 -9.63 28.10
C MET A 606 -3.17 -8.87 28.12
N LYS A 607 -4.17 -9.39 28.86
CA LYS A 607 -5.46 -8.72 29.02
C LYS A 607 -5.31 -7.41 29.78
N VAL A 608 -4.50 -7.41 30.84
CA VAL A 608 -4.21 -6.20 31.63
C VAL A 608 -3.52 -5.15 30.75
N LEU A 609 -2.47 -5.53 29.99
CA LEU A 609 -1.81 -4.60 29.06
C LEU A 609 -2.76 -4.09 27.97
N GLY A 610 -3.66 -4.97 27.48
CA GLY A 610 -4.68 -4.59 26.52
C GLY A 610 -5.62 -3.52 27.07
N LEU A 611 -6.08 -3.67 28.31
CA LEU A 611 -6.98 -2.70 28.97
C LEU A 611 -6.25 -1.44 29.46
N LEU A 612 -4.95 -1.52 29.75
CA LEU A 612 -4.13 -0.35 30.05
C LEU A 612 -4.01 0.60 28.85
N HIS A 613 -4.06 0.07 27.62
CA HIS A 613 -3.94 0.88 26.41
C HIS A 613 -5.04 1.95 26.27
N PRO A 614 -6.35 1.66 26.32
CA PRO A 614 -7.39 2.71 26.30
C PRO A 614 -7.29 3.67 27.49
N PHE A 615 -6.90 3.21 28.68
CA PHE A 615 -6.69 4.09 29.81
C PHE A 615 -5.58 5.12 29.54
N LEU A 616 -4.42 4.70 29.08
CA LEU A 616 -3.32 5.58 28.70
C LEU A 616 -3.71 6.51 27.53
N THR A 617 -4.58 6.04 26.63
CA THR A 617 -5.07 6.88 25.53
C THR A 617 -5.95 8.02 26.03
N VAL A 618 -6.83 7.80 27.00
CA VAL A 618 -7.60 8.90 27.62
C VAL A 618 -6.66 9.94 28.21
N LEU A 619 -5.66 9.52 28.98
CA LEU A 619 -4.67 10.43 29.54
C LEU A 619 -3.93 11.20 28.42
N ALA A 620 -3.54 10.52 27.35
CA ALA A 620 -2.82 11.16 26.24
C ALA A 620 -3.66 12.20 25.48
N ILE A 621 -4.95 11.90 25.19
CA ILE A 621 -5.82 12.83 24.45
C ILE A 621 -6.14 14.09 25.25
N VAL A 622 -6.27 13.96 26.59
CA VAL A 622 -6.48 15.08 27.50
C VAL A 622 -5.18 15.87 27.71
N ALA A 623 -4.06 15.17 27.99
CA ALA A 623 -2.75 15.79 28.17
C ALA A 623 -2.33 16.69 27.00
N THR A 624 -2.62 16.24 25.76
CA THR A 624 -2.29 16.97 24.53
C THR A 624 -3.31 18.04 24.11
N GLY A 625 -4.41 18.20 24.89
CA GLY A 625 -5.48 19.16 24.60
C GLY A 625 -6.28 18.87 23.33
N ASN A 626 -6.20 17.63 22.80
CA ASN A 626 -6.84 17.28 21.53
C ASN A 626 -8.28 16.81 21.67
N HIS A 627 -8.72 16.41 22.86
CA HIS A 627 -10.07 15.90 23.12
C HIS A 627 -10.57 16.27 24.51
N TRP A 628 -11.87 16.37 24.63
CA TRP A 628 -12.61 16.43 25.88
C TRP A 628 -12.72 15.03 26.49
N ILE A 629 -12.95 14.90 27.78
CA ILE A 629 -13.21 13.60 28.41
C ILE A 629 -14.48 12.96 27.84
N LEU A 630 -15.53 13.75 27.60
CA LEU A 630 -16.76 13.26 26.99
C LEU A 630 -16.60 12.76 25.56
N ASP A 631 -15.56 13.19 24.84
CA ASP A 631 -15.21 12.59 23.53
C ASP A 631 -14.87 11.11 23.64
N ALA A 632 -14.25 10.71 24.76
CA ALA A 632 -13.97 9.31 25.04
C ALA A 632 -15.26 8.52 25.32
N VAL A 633 -16.23 9.12 26.01
CA VAL A 633 -17.55 8.48 26.21
C VAL A 633 -18.26 8.27 24.87
N GLY A 634 -18.25 9.27 23.98
CA GLY A 634 -18.71 9.12 22.60
C GLY A 634 -17.96 8.03 21.83
N GLY A 635 -16.64 7.95 22.01
CA GLY A 635 -15.79 6.89 21.48
C GLY A 635 -16.20 5.50 21.98
N ALA A 636 -16.48 5.35 23.28
CA ALA A 636 -16.98 4.09 23.85
C ALA A 636 -18.32 3.68 23.26
N ALA A 637 -19.24 4.63 23.11
CA ALA A 637 -20.58 4.39 22.53
C ALA A 637 -20.51 3.86 21.11
N VAL A 638 -19.68 4.44 20.23
CA VAL A 638 -19.52 3.96 18.85
C VAL A 638 -18.79 2.61 18.80
N VAL A 639 -17.90 2.30 19.74
CA VAL A 639 -17.28 0.97 19.87
C VAL A 639 -18.31 -0.08 20.26
N GLY A 640 -19.13 0.20 21.28
CA GLY A 640 -20.22 -0.68 21.70
C GLY A 640 -21.21 -0.97 20.57
N ALA A 641 -21.63 0.08 19.85
CA ALA A 641 -22.48 -0.03 18.68
C ALA A 641 -21.79 -0.83 17.54
N GLY A 642 -20.49 -0.60 17.32
CA GLY A 642 -19.70 -1.34 16.33
C GLY A 642 -19.63 -2.83 16.62
N PHE A 643 -19.44 -3.24 17.88
CA PHE A 643 -19.47 -4.64 18.28
C PHE A 643 -20.88 -5.24 18.18
N ALA A 644 -21.93 -4.50 18.58
CA ALA A 644 -23.31 -4.95 18.47
C ALA A 644 -23.70 -5.19 17.01
N LEU A 645 -23.38 -4.25 16.12
CA LEU A 645 -23.64 -4.40 14.69
C LEU A 645 -22.79 -5.50 14.07
N ALA A 646 -21.54 -5.68 14.50
CA ALA A 646 -20.70 -6.79 14.06
C ALA A 646 -21.32 -8.14 14.46
N TYR A 647 -21.87 -8.25 15.65
CA TYR A 647 -22.60 -9.44 16.11
C TYR A 647 -23.82 -9.71 15.21
N VAL A 648 -24.61 -8.70 14.89
CA VAL A 648 -25.77 -8.85 13.99
C VAL A 648 -25.36 -9.28 12.58
N LEU A 649 -24.27 -8.73 12.04
CA LEU A 649 -23.78 -9.01 10.69
C LEU A 649 -23.07 -10.34 10.54
N THR A 650 -22.27 -10.73 11.51
CA THR A 650 -21.38 -11.91 11.42
C THR A 650 -21.80 -13.07 12.30
N GLY A 651 -22.76 -12.87 13.18
CA GLY A 651 -23.16 -13.83 14.20
C GLY A 651 -22.20 -13.85 15.40
N PRO A 652 -22.40 -14.79 16.35
CA PRO A 652 -21.54 -14.94 17.50
C PRO A 652 -20.10 -15.25 17.09
N ARG A 653 -19.16 -14.89 17.95
CA ARG A 653 -17.77 -15.27 17.80
C ARG A 653 -17.67 -16.79 17.74
N ALA A 654 -16.97 -17.33 16.73
CA ALA A 654 -16.68 -18.77 16.70
C ALA A 654 -15.79 -19.10 17.90
N GLU A 655 -16.25 -20.02 18.74
CA GLU A 655 -15.39 -20.56 19.80
C GLU A 655 -14.20 -21.28 19.17
N PRO A 656 -12.98 -21.11 19.72
CA PRO A 656 -11.85 -21.92 19.28
C PRO A 656 -12.22 -23.38 19.53
N GLU A 657 -12.11 -24.21 18.53
CA GLU A 657 -12.19 -25.66 18.66
C GLU A 657 -11.22 -26.05 19.77
N LYS A 658 -11.74 -26.57 20.88
CA LYS A 658 -10.90 -27.16 21.94
C LYS A 658 -10.12 -28.25 21.24
N ASP A 659 -8.83 -28.12 21.23
CA ASP A 659 -7.91 -29.21 20.88
C ASP A 659 -8.08 -30.27 21.97
N ASP A 660 -9.12 -31.07 21.83
CA ASP A 660 -9.28 -32.29 22.63
C ASP A 660 -8.15 -33.19 22.18
N GLY A 661 -7.06 -33.17 22.97
CA GLY A 661 -5.82 -33.89 22.72
C GLY A 661 -6.03 -35.41 22.51
N LYS A 662 -6.74 -35.76 21.46
CA LYS A 662 -6.64 -37.05 20.82
C LYS A 662 -5.35 -37.06 20.04
N THR A 663 -4.30 -37.50 20.72
CA THR A 663 -3.16 -38.16 20.07
C THR A 663 -3.76 -39.26 19.21
N ASP A 664 -3.77 -38.97 17.90
CA ASP A 664 -4.03 -39.98 16.88
C ASP A 664 -2.76 -40.88 16.84
N ASP A 665 -2.66 -41.80 17.80
CA ASP A 665 -1.74 -42.94 17.82
C ASP A 665 -2.21 -43.97 16.76
N GLY A 666 -2.60 -43.50 15.58
CA GLY A 666 -2.83 -44.31 14.41
C GLY A 666 -1.52 -44.82 13.86
N ALA A 667 -0.91 -45.76 14.55
CA ALA A 667 0.09 -46.64 13.95
C ALA A 667 -0.52 -47.28 12.67
N PRO A 668 0.19 -47.32 11.54
CA PRO A 668 -0.30 -48.03 10.37
C PRO A 668 -0.46 -49.50 10.74
N GLN A 669 -1.69 -50.00 10.73
CA GLN A 669 -1.95 -51.43 10.77
C GLN A 669 -1.28 -52.03 9.53
N THR A 670 -0.13 -52.66 9.73
CA THR A 670 0.47 -53.62 8.82
C THR A 670 -0.54 -54.72 8.59
N ALA A 671 -1.06 -54.82 7.37
CA ALA A 671 -1.88 -55.93 6.95
C ALA A 671 -1.04 -57.21 7.13
N ALA A 672 -1.48 -58.02 8.10
CA ALA A 672 -0.98 -59.36 8.29
C ALA A 672 -1.33 -60.17 7.04
N SER A 673 -0.32 -60.59 6.31
CA SER A 673 -0.41 -61.60 5.23
C SER A 673 -0.83 -62.92 5.85
N ASP A 674 -1.96 -63.46 5.43
CA ASP A 674 -2.45 -64.80 5.71
C ASP A 674 -1.48 -65.83 5.09
N PRO A 675 -0.88 -66.79 5.84
CA PRO A 675 -0.01 -67.80 5.31
C PRO A 675 -0.80 -69.09 5.02
N ARG A 676 -1.60 -69.09 3.95
CA ARG A 676 -2.15 -70.35 3.38
C ARG A 676 -2.46 -70.17 1.88
N ASP A 677 -1.48 -70.55 1.06
CA ASP A 677 -1.78 -71.28 -0.14
C ASP A 677 -0.53 -72.04 -0.63
N PRO A 678 -0.67 -73.32 -0.98
CA PRO A 678 0.46 -74.19 -1.27
C PRO A 678 0.83 -74.15 -2.75
N VAL A 679 2.10 -74.35 -2.98
CA VAL A 679 2.79 -74.68 -4.23
C VAL A 679 2.00 -75.64 -5.12
N ARG A 680 1.85 -75.32 -6.43
CA ARG A 680 1.88 -76.27 -7.55
C ARG A 680 2.17 -75.60 -8.91
N GLY A 681 3.17 -76.14 -9.58
CA GLY A 681 3.34 -76.15 -11.02
C GLY A 681 4.32 -75.18 -11.59
#